data_21f72a4061fef1fcc835d75b0d5100e7
#
_entry.id   21f72a4061fef1fcc835d75b0d5100e7
#
_cell.length_a   1.000
_cell.length_b   1.000
_cell.length_c   1.000
_cell.angle_alpha   90.00
_cell.angle_beta   90.00
_cell.angle_gamma   90.00
#
_symmetry.space_group_name_H-M   'P 1'
#
loop_
_entity.id
_entity.type
_entity.pdbx_description
1 polymer ?
#
loop_
_entity_poly.entity_id
_entity_poly.type
_entity_poly.pdbx_seq_one_letter_code
_entity_poly.pdbx_strand_id
1 'polypeptide(L)'
;MEPSDKKPSLAAAPEARFTVSPMTLATDRWMGRLIRFGGVGVVLAVFGMLAFLIFQVFPLFTGAKVEPVGSLSVPAGAVAFGEDEYGDLPYVVLADGKVIFQRAKDGSKVLEWAPALAARRVTAVRSYPRSGLVFLGLSDGAVQELRVVYRSTFDAAGKRTVEPVVTALEPLQVGKPGLPCVEVWNAKGAQARLILVRQEEAGRPLLTAVRLTERKGLGGKAKVTVSAPFVVAADAASVDKVLLPSTAESLIVIGKSGEVRTYADDGATFSFLQAFTPFKESGDPAVASAGMIFGNVSVVFVSRTGEQQVWSMYPQLQPDGKSLRRWGKIHDGEALAGAGEGVYAAEGNKCYLAVAGGKLQIRNMTTGSLRWEGDAPSGSIRQLAFAGNYDRFTALSADGKLHRWSIVDHHPESSWGAFFGKIWYEGATGPAYTWQSSAGSDEFEAKYSLVPLFYGTVKGTFYALLFALPIALTAAIYVSQFLRPEYRQVVKPVMEIMASLPSVVLGFLAGLWLAPLVDPRLISLFCAVGILAPAALFAGFLWSVLPQPVRRQVKPGMEFLWLLPFLALCAFFAWKSGPAVEAAFFTVKDSASGLPIADFREWWRQTTGATYDSRNSLVVGFVMGFAVIPIVFTIAEDALSNVPNSLVSGSLALGASRWQTVWSVVVPTAISGIVSGVMIGFGRAIGETMIVVMATGNTAVMESNPFSGMRTLSANIAVELPEAASGHTHYRALFLGACCLFLLTFVINTLAEVLRQRLRERYKVV
;
A
#
# COMPACT_ATOMS: atom_id res chain seq x y z
N MET A 1 -30.62 84.38 70.17
CA MET A 1 -31.52 83.69 69.20
C MET A 1 -30.66 83.03 68.12
N GLU A 2 -30.41 81.80 68.29
CA GLU A 2 -29.57 80.98 67.33
C GLU A 2 -30.39 80.60 66.10
N PRO A 3 -29.78 80.59 64.92
CA PRO A 3 -30.37 79.88 63.77
C PRO A 3 -29.82 78.48 63.66
N SER A 4 -30.75 77.51 63.66
CA SER A 4 -30.51 76.12 63.49
C SER A 4 -30.02 75.77 62.05
N ASP A 5 -28.79 75.26 62.00
CA ASP A 5 -28.20 74.64 60.83
C ASP A 5 -28.90 73.30 60.53
N LYS A 6 -29.78 73.26 59.48
CA LYS A 6 -30.24 72.01 58.87
C LYS A 6 -29.40 71.79 57.61
N LYS A 7 -28.42 70.89 57.73
CA LYS A 7 -27.77 70.28 56.54
C LYS A 7 -28.80 69.61 55.68
N PRO A 8 -28.80 69.83 54.34
CA PRO A 8 -29.65 69.08 53.46
C PRO A 8 -29.14 67.60 53.34
N SER A 9 -30.03 66.69 53.59
CA SER A 9 -29.77 65.25 53.36
C SER A 9 -29.40 65.02 51.91
N LEU A 10 -28.19 64.51 51.63
CA LEU A 10 -27.83 63.96 50.30
C LEU A 10 -28.85 62.93 49.88
N ALA A 11 -29.61 63.29 48.88
CA ALA A 11 -30.51 62.39 48.23
C ALA A 11 -29.76 61.09 47.77
N ALA A 12 -30.31 59.96 48.14
CA ALA A 12 -29.77 58.66 47.74
C ALA A 12 -29.58 58.59 46.21
N ALA A 13 -28.39 58.25 45.81
CA ALA A 13 -27.96 58.18 44.44
C ALA A 13 -28.85 57.23 43.63
N PRO A 14 -29.01 57.45 42.33
CA PRO A 14 -29.78 56.60 41.45
C PRO A 14 -28.99 55.32 41.08
N GLU A 15 -28.62 54.52 42.06
CA GLU A 15 -27.89 53.27 41.84
C GLU A 15 -28.76 52.14 41.22
N ALA A 16 -30.08 52.27 41.30
CA ALA A 16 -30.99 51.23 40.83
C ALA A 16 -31.14 51.13 39.29
N ARG A 17 -30.65 52.13 38.53
CA ARG A 17 -30.72 52.12 37.05
C ARG A 17 -29.59 51.38 36.35
N PHE A 18 -28.53 51.02 37.02
CA PHE A 18 -27.37 50.33 36.45
C PHE A 18 -27.11 48.94 37.06
N THR A 19 -27.99 48.43 37.90
CA THR A 19 -27.87 47.08 38.44
C THR A 19 -28.40 46.09 37.40
N VAL A 20 -27.49 45.27 36.87
CA VAL A 20 -27.83 44.14 35.98
C VAL A 20 -28.73 43.17 36.75
N SER A 21 -29.85 42.71 36.19
CA SER A 21 -30.78 41.81 36.88
C SER A 21 -30.08 40.53 37.31
N PRO A 22 -30.41 39.97 38.51
CA PRO A 22 -29.83 38.72 38.98
C PRO A 22 -30.01 37.57 37.98
N MET A 23 -31.08 37.62 37.20
CA MET A 23 -31.40 36.63 36.16
C MET A 23 -30.45 36.72 34.96
N THR A 24 -30.09 37.95 34.54
CA THR A 24 -29.08 38.20 33.48
C THR A 24 -27.72 37.71 33.90
N LEU A 25 -27.28 37.97 35.14
CA LEU A 25 -26.04 37.47 35.68
C LEU A 25 -26.01 35.93 35.86
N ALA A 26 -27.14 35.35 36.18
CA ALA A 26 -27.28 33.90 36.26
C ALA A 26 -27.19 33.27 34.86
N THR A 27 -27.90 33.86 33.87
CA THR A 27 -27.83 33.43 32.46
C THR A 27 -26.43 33.54 31.89
N ASP A 28 -25.73 34.65 32.14
CA ASP A 28 -24.34 34.84 31.69
C ASP A 28 -23.39 33.81 32.30
N ARG A 29 -23.53 33.52 33.59
CA ARG A 29 -22.75 32.46 34.26
C ARG A 29 -23.05 31.06 33.69
N TRP A 30 -24.34 30.78 33.41
CA TRP A 30 -24.75 29.55 32.80
C TRP A 30 -24.23 29.40 31.36
N MET A 31 -24.35 30.43 30.55
CA MET A 31 -23.83 30.49 29.20
C MET A 31 -22.30 30.37 29.21
N GLY A 32 -21.59 31.04 30.11
CA GLY A 32 -20.15 30.87 30.27
C GLY A 32 -19.71 29.45 30.64
N ARG A 33 -20.52 28.74 31.46
CA ARG A 33 -20.27 27.33 31.76
C ARG A 33 -20.56 26.43 30.53
N LEU A 34 -21.66 26.68 29.83
CA LEU A 34 -22.05 25.92 28.62
C LEU A 34 -20.97 26.07 27.53
N ILE A 35 -20.49 27.29 27.30
CA ILE A 35 -19.42 27.53 26.29
C ILE A 35 -18.11 26.81 26.70
N ARG A 36 -17.73 26.89 27.98
CA ARG A 36 -16.54 26.14 28.45
C ARG A 36 -16.72 24.65 28.33
N PHE A 37 -17.88 24.14 28.69
CA PHE A 37 -18.20 22.69 28.56
C PHE A 37 -18.17 22.26 27.08
N GLY A 38 -18.77 23.06 26.20
CA GLY A 38 -18.72 22.83 24.74
C GLY A 38 -17.28 22.86 24.20
N GLY A 39 -16.48 23.84 24.60
CA GLY A 39 -15.07 23.93 24.22
C GLY A 39 -14.24 22.73 24.68
N VAL A 40 -14.38 22.32 25.95
CA VAL A 40 -13.74 21.11 26.49
C VAL A 40 -14.25 19.86 25.77
N GLY A 41 -15.56 19.78 25.47
CA GLY A 41 -16.16 18.70 24.73
C GLY A 41 -15.57 18.51 23.34
N VAL A 42 -15.36 19.59 22.60
CA VAL A 42 -14.70 19.55 21.27
C VAL A 42 -13.26 19.04 21.39
N VAL A 43 -12.50 19.54 22.35
CA VAL A 43 -11.13 19.08 22.58
C VAL A 43 -11.09 17.58 22.91
N LEU A 44 -11.96 17.14 23.81
CA LEU A 44 -12.07 15.71 24.17
C LEU A 44 -12.49 14.85 22.97
N ALA A 45 -13.40 15.34 22.12
CA ALA A 45 -13.81 14.61 20.91
C ALA A 45 -12.65 14.44 19.92
N VAL A 46 -11.85 15.49 19.69
CA VAL A 46 -10.67 15.43 18.81
C VAL A 46 -9.61 14.46 19.36
N PHE A 47 -9.30 14.53 20.66
CA PHE A 47 -8.39 13.57 21.29
C PHE A 47 -8.96 12.16 21.32
N GLY A 48 -10.26 12.01 21.54
CA GLY A 48 -10.95 10.71 21.48
C GLY A 48 -10.86 10.07 20.09
N MET A 49 -11.04 10.87 19.05
CA MET A 49 -10.87 10.40 17.67
C MET A 49 -9.43 9.96 17.40
N LEU A 50 -8.43 10.75 17.83
CA LEU A 50 -7.03 10.36 17.68
C LEU A 50 -6.70 9.08 18.45
N ALA A 51 -7.19 8.97 19.70
CA ALA A 51 -7.02 7.75 20.50
C ALA A 51 -7.65 6.54 19.84
N PHE A 52 -8.84 6.69 19.26
CA PHE A 52 -9.50 5.63 18.48
C PHE A 52 -8.66 5.21 17.26
N LEU A 53 -8.14 6.17 16.48
CA LEU A 53 -7.27 5.88 15.35
C LEU A 53 -6.02 5.10 15.78
N ILE A 54 -5.36 5.54 16.85
CA ILE A 54 -4.18 4.85 17.40
C ILE A 54 -4.53 3.43 17.87
N PHE A 55 -5.67 3.26 18.53
CA PHE A 55 -6.14 1.94 18.96
C PHE A 55 -6.35 0.97 17.80
N GLN A 56 -6.88 1.44 16.67
CA GLN A 56 -7.03 0.64 15.45
C GLN A 56 -5.70 0.30 14.79
N VAL A 57 -4.72 1.16 14.90
CA VAL A 57 -3.40 1.02 14.27
C VAL A 57 -2.44 0.16 15.09
N PHE A 58 -2.54 0.20 16.41
CA PHE A 58 -1.62 -0.45 17.34
C PHE A 58 -1.34 -1.93 17.02
N PRO A 59 -2.34 -2.78 16.69
CA PRO A 59 -2.11 -4.19 16.39
C PRO A 59 -1.23 -4.46 15.17
N LEU A 60 -1.09 -3.51 14.23
CA LEU A 60 -0.19 -3.66 13.08
C LEU A 60 1.28 -3.81 13.49
N PHE A 61 1.65 -3.27 14.63
CA PHE A 61 3.04 -3.24 15.11
C PHE A 61 3.30 -4.25 16.23
N THR A 62 2.32 -5.09 16.54
CA THR A 62 2.52 -6.18 17.50
C THR A 62 3.11 -7.41 16.80
N GLY A 63 4.05 -8.09 17.44
CA GLY A 63 4.58 -9.37 16.98
C GLY A 63 3.58 -10.50 17.13
N ALA A 64 3.92 -11.67 16.60
CA ALA A 64 3.15 -12.89 16.81
C ALA A 64 3.17 -13.31 18.29
N LYS A 65 2.03 -13.75 18.80
CA LYS A 65 1.95 -14.44 20.09
C LYS A 65 1.97 -15.94 19.82
N VAL A 66 2.95 -16.63 20.38
CA VAL A 66 3.09 -18.07 20.24
C VAL A 66 3.12 -18.70 21.61
N GLU A 67 2.22 -19.65 21.84
CA GLU A 67 2.09 -20.33 23.11
C GLU A 67 2.22 -21.85 22.91
N PRO A 68 2.97 -22.56 23.76
CA PRO A 68 3.06 -24.00 23.69
C PRO A 68 1.72 -24.64 24.12
N VAL A 69 1.14 -25.44 23.24
CA VAL A 69 -0.09 -26.18 23.52
C VAL A 69 0.18 -27.46 24.30
N GLY A 70 1.36 -28.07 24.05
CA GLY A 70 1.80 -29.29 24.70
C GLY A 70 2.66 -30.19 23.81
N SER A 71 3.07 -31.32 24.34
CA SER A 71 3.80 -32.36 23.61
C SER A 71 3.11 -33.71 23.74
N LEU A 72 3.09 -34.47 22.63
CA LEU A 72 2.57 -35.83 22.57
C LEU A 72 3.74 -36.80 22.40
N SER A 73 3.79 -37.86 23.20
CA SER A 73 4.74 -38.93 22.96
C SER A 73 4.27 -39.77 21.76
N VAL A 74 5.16 -39.95 20.80
CA VAL A 74 4.88 -40.73 19.59
C VAL A 74 5.68 -42.04 19.57
N PRO A 75 5.21 -43.07 18.87
CA PRO A 75 5.92 -44.34 18.77
C PRO A 75 7.32 -44.19 18.23
N ALA A 76 8.24 -45.00 18.73
CA ALA A 76 9.62 -45.05 18.25
C ALA A 76 9.65 -45.33 16.71
N GLY A 77 10.54 -44.63 16.00
CA GLY A 77 10.63 -44.76 14.54
C GLY A 77 9.70 -43.83 13.74
N ALA A 78 8.99 -42.89 14.38
CA ALA A 78 8.25 -41.86 13.68
C ALA A 78 9.21 -40.97 12.86
N VAL A 79 8.96 -40.81 11.56
CA VAL A 79 9.79 -40.07 10.61
C VAL A 79 9.05 -38.89 9.98
N ALA A 80 7.72 -38.93 9.96
CA ALA A 80 6.87 -37.88 9.42
C ALA A 80 5.55 -37.79 10.21
N PHE A 81 4.86 -36.67 10.08
CA PHE A 81 3.56 -36.45 10.70
C PHE A 81 2.61 -35.66 9.77
N GLY A 82 1.35 -35.64 10.15
CA GLY A 82 0.35 -34.73 9.65
C GLY A 82 -0.77 -34.58 10.66
N GLU A 83 -1.71 -33.68 10.41
CA GLU A 83 -2.84 -33.42 11.33
C GLU A 83 -4.11 -33.00 10.56
N ASP A 84 -5.25 -33.09 11.22
CA ASP A 84 -6.50 -32.55 10.68
C ASP A 84 -6.52 -31.02 10.79
N GLU A 85 -7.46 -30.39 10.11
CA GLU A 85 -7.60 -28.93 10.05
C GLU A 85 -7.59 -28.23 11.41
N TYR A 86 -8.17 -28.88 12.43
CA TYR A 86 -8.24 -28.33 13.81
C TYR A 86 -7.17 -28.88 14.74
N GLY A 87 -6.38 -29.87 14.27
CA GLY A 87 -5.32 -30.50 15.04
C GLY A 87 -5.83 -31.40 16.19
N ASP A 88 -7.06 -31.90 16.10
CA ASP A 88 -7.65 -32.79 17.12
C ASP A 88 -7.10 -34.20 17.03
N LEU A 89 -6.73 -34.62 15.83
CA LEU A 89 -6.33 -36.00 15.54
C LEU A 89 -5.06 -36.06 14.67
N PRO A 90 -3.88 -35.69 15.21
CA PRO A 90 -2.61 -35.86 14.51
C PRO A 90 -2.31 -37.33 14.21
N TYR A 91 -1.57 -37.55 13.12
CA TYR A 91 -1.01 -38.86 12.80
C TYR A 91 0.51 -38.79 12.65
N VAL A 92 1.17 -39.90 12.91
CA VAL A 92 2.59 -40.08 12.61
C VAL A 92 2.79 -41.24 11.64
N VAL A 93 3.79 -41.10 10.82
CA VAL A 93 4.21 -42.13 9.88
C VAL A 93 5.54 -42.71 10.36
N LEU A 94 5.58 -44.02 10.53
CA LEU A 94 6.79 -44.73 10.93
C LEU A 94 7.68 -45.04 9.72
N ALA A 95 8.94 -45.37 9.98
CA ALA A 95 9.91 -45.74 8.94
C ALA A 95 9.51 -46.98 8.13
N ASP A 96 8.64 -47.86 8.67
CA ASP A 96 8.09 -49.00 7.97
C ASP A 96 6.81 -48.69 7.14
N GLY A 97 6.39 -47.42 7.15
CA GLY A 97 5.22 -46.92 6.43
C GLY A 97 3.90 -47.05 7.18
N LYS A 98 3.89 -47.55 8.41
CA LYS A 98 2.67 -47.54 9.25
C LYS A 98 2.25 -46.13 9.60
N VAL A 99 0.94 -45.88 9.61
CA VAL A 99 0.31 -44.62 9.99
C VAL A 99 -0.45 -44.82 11.28
N ILE A 100 -0.11 -44.07 12.30
CA ILE A 100 -0.72 -44.16 13.65
C ILE A 100 -1.39 -42.84 13.99
N PHE A 101 -2.68 -42.88 14.26
CA PHE A 101 -3.49 -41.74 14.68
C PHE A 101 -3.63 -41.67 16.18
N GLN A 102 -3.41 -40.52 16.76
CA GLN A 102 -3.49 -40.27 18.20
C GLN A 102 -4.37 -39.05 18.47
N ARG A 103 -5.11 -39.07 19.57
CA ARG A 103 -5.84 -37.88 20.00
C ARG A 103 -4.89 -36.84 20.57
N ALA A 104 -5.06 -35.59 20.14
CA ALA A 104 -4.25 -34.49 20.59
C ALA A 104 -4.34 -34.21 22.10
N LYS A 105 -5.46 -34.54 22.72
CA LYS A 105 -5.78 -34.22 24.13
C LYS A 105 -5.07 -35.13 25.14
N ASP A 106 -4.99 -36.41 24.87
CA ASP A 106 -4.53 -37.45 25.84
C ASP A 106 -3.48 -38.41 25.25
N GLY A 107 -3.14 -38.26 23.95
CA GLY A 107 -2.19 -39.14 23.26
C GLY A 107 -2.74 -40.56 23.02
N SER A 108 -4.03 -40.84 23.30
CA SER A 108 -4.61 -42.16 23.08
C SER A 108 -4.61 -42.53 21.59
N LYS A 109 -4.19 -43.75 21.30
CA LYS A 109 -4.21 -44.31 19.95
C LYS A 109 -5.65 -44.54 19.48
N VAL A 110 -6.00 -44.01 18.31
CA VAL A 110 -7.33 -44.13 17.68
C VAL A 110 -7.36 -45.20 16.62
N LEU A 111 -6.35 -45.18 15.75
CA LEU A 111 -6.25 -46.07 14.58
C LEU A 111 -4.79 -46.35 14.28
N GLU A 112 -4.50 -47.58 13.88
CA GLU A 112 -3.23 -47.96 13.26
C GLU A 112 -3.56 -48.57 11.89
N TRP A 113 -2.88 -48.05 10.87
CA TRP A 113 -2.99 -48.55 9.52
C TRP A 113 -1.61 -48.99 9.02
N ALA A 114 -1.53 -50.09 8.31
CA ALA A 114 -0.29 -50.60 7.75
C ALA A 114 -0.41 -50.81 6.23
N PRO A 115 0.60 -50.45 5.42
CA PRO A 115 0.58 -50.66 3.99
C PRO A 115 0.75 -52.15 3.64
N ALA A 116 0.01 -52.60 2.62
CA ALA A 116 0.16 -53.94 2.06
C ALA A 116 1.27 -53.92 0.99
N LEU A 117 2.51 -54.11 1.41
CA LEU A 117 3.70 -53.95 0.53
C LEU A 117 4.24 -55.23 -0.10
N ALA A 118 3.64 -56.39 0.20
CA ALA A 118 4.15 -57.71 -0.20
C ALA A 118 5.64 -57.88 0.23
N ALA A 119 6.55 -58.13 -0.73
CA ALA A 119 8.00 -58.29 -0.47
C ALA A 119 8.81 -56.96 -0.46
N ARG A 120 8.15 -55.81 -0.67
CA ARG A 120 8.80 -54.48 -0.73
C ARG A 120 9.03 -53.90 0.65
N ARG A 121 10.10 -53.09 0.80
CA ARG A 121 10.37 -52.38 2.03
C ARG A 121 10.28 -50.87 1.76
N VAL A 122 9.79 -50.10 2.74
CA VAL A 122 9.82 -48.63 2.70
C VAL A 122 11.25 -48.17 2.98
N THR A 123 11.76 -47.29 2.16
CA THR A 123 13.12 -46.74 2.26
C THR A 123 13.10 -45.22 2.38
N ALA A 124 12.02 -44.55 1.96
CA ALA A 124 11.81 -43.10 2.11
C ALA A 124 10.36 -42.81 2.45
N VAL A 125 10.15 -41.78 3.29
CA VAL A 125 8.81 -41.29 3.66
C VAL A 125 8.78 -39.78 3.51
N ARG A 126 7.74 -39.27 2.88
CA ARG A 126 7.45 -37.83 2.84
C ARG A 126 5.99 -37.55 3.06
N SER A 127 5.66 -36.72 4.02
CA SER A 127 4.30 -36.27 4.31
C SER A 127 4.12 -34.82 3.90
N TYR A 128 2.93 -34.54 3.38
CA TYR A 128 2.41 -33.17 3.08
C TYR A 128 1.21 -32.91 4.00
N PRO A 129 1.44 -32.35 5.20
CA PRO A 129 0.44 -32.31 6.27
C PRO A 129 -0.88 -31.64 5.83
N ARG A 130 -0.82 -30.53 5.09
CA ARG A 130 -2.01 -29.80 4.63
C ARG A 130 -2.88 -30.60 3.66
N SER A 131 -2.27 -31.32 2.74
CA SER A 131 -3.02 -32.09 1.72
C SER A 131 -3.41 -33.49 2.18
N GLY A 132 -2.91 -33.94 3.34
CA GLY A 132 -3.10 -35.31 3.82
C GLY A 132 -2.45 -36.37 2.93
N LEU A 133 -1.47 -35.98 2.09
CA LEU A 133 -0.76 -36.90 1.22
C LEU A 133 0.50 -37.40 1.88
N VAL A 134 0.73 -38.72 1.81
CA VAL A 134 1.96 -39.37 2.25
C VAL A 134 2.50 -40.20 1.11
N PHE A 135 3.79 -40.06 0.83
CA PHE A 135 4.50 -40.82 -0.20
C PHE A 135 5.51 -41.75 0.46
N LEU A 136 5.40 -43.02 0.12
CA LEU A 136 6.33 -44.07 0.54
C LEU A 136 7.21 -44.47 -0.65
N GLY A 137 8.51 -44.16 -0.57
CA GLY A 137 9.50 -44.67 -1.52
C GLY A 137 9.90 -46.09 -1.14
N LEU A 138 9.95 -46.97 -2.11
CA LEU A 138 10.15 -48.41 -1.92
C LEU A 138 11.55 -48.85 -2.34
N SER A 139 11.95 -50.05 -1.89
CA SER A 139 13.23 -50.66 -2.15
C SER A 139 13.50 -51.06 -3.61
N ASP A 140 12.45 -51.14 -4.43
CA ASP A 140 12.50 -51.44 -5.85
C ASP A 140 12.40 -50.21 -6.78
N GLY A 141 12.41 -48.99 -6.21
CA GLY A 141 12.27 -47.75 -6.98
C GLY A 141 10.83 -47.31 -7.25
N ALA A 142 9.84 -48.08 -6.80
CA ALA A 142 8.44 -47.67 -6.88
C ALA A 142 8.09 -46.69 -5.73
N VAL A 143 7.00 -45.94 -5.95
CA VAL A 143 6.41 -45.00 -4.96
C VAL A 143 4.96 -45.38 -4.73
N GLN A 144 4.58 -45.48 -3.45
CA GLN A 144 3.18 -45.66 -3.07
C GLN A 144 2.62 -44.38 -2.48
N GLU A 145 1.50 -43.92 -2.98
CA GLU A 145 0.76 -42.76 -2.45
C GLU A 145 -0.29 -43.24 -1.45
N LEU A 146 -0.31 -42.61 -0.28
CA LEU A 146 -1.36 -42.73 0.71
C LEU A 146 -2.12 -41.41 0.79
N ARG A 147 -3.42 -41.48 0.88
CA ARG A 147 -4.32 -40.34 1.11
C ARG A 147 -4.99 -40.49 2.46
N VAL A 148 -4.69 -39.55 3.34
CA VAL A 148 -5.32 -39.42 4.64
C VAL A 148 -6.43 -38.40 4.53
N VAL A 149 -7.66 -38.83 4.77
CA VAL A 149 -8.86 -37.97 4.73
C VAL A 149 -9.56 -38.06 6.08
N TYR A 150 -9.95 -36.92 6.62
CA TYR A 150 -10.73 -36.85 7.83
C TYR A 150 -12.21 -36.63 7.50
N ARG A 151 -13.07 -37.55 7.94
CA ARG A 151 -14.52 -37.42 7.83
C ARG A 151 -15.05 -36.84 9.14
N SER A 152 -15.67 -35.68 9.07
CA SER A 152 -16.34 -35.06 10.21
C SER A 152 -17.81 -35.45 10.19
N THR A 153 -18.28 -36.00 11.32
CA THR A 153 -19.70 -36.26 11.58
C THR A 153 -20.11 -35.47 12.81
N PHE A 154 -21.39 -35.06 12.90
CA PHE A 154 -21.92 -34.36 14.03
C PHE A 154 -22.97 -35.21 14.66
N ASP A 155 -22.91 -35.38 15.99
CA ASP A 155 -23.94 -36.08 16.73
C ASP A 155 -25.23 -35.23 16.92
N ALA A 156 -26.27 -35.81 17.51
CA ALA A 156 -27.54 -35.13 17.74
C ALA A 156 -27.42 -33.90 18.66
N ALA A 157 -26.32 -33.80 19.43
CA ALA A 157 -26.02 -32.67 20.32
C ALA A 157 -25.10 -31.61 19.61
N GLY A 158 -24.80 -31.78 18.31
CA GLY A 158 -23.92 -30.89 17.57
C GLY A 158 -22.42 -31.09 17.84
N LYS A 159 -22.04 -32.15 18.57
CA LYS A 159 -20.64 -32.43 18.87
C LYS A 159 -19.98 -33.08 17.64
N ARG A 160 -18.87 -32.48 17.19
CA ARG A 160 -18.06 -32.98 16.08
C ARG A 160 -17.29 -34.22 16.47
N THR A 161 -17.39 -35.28 15.66
CA THR A 161 -16.55 -36.47 15.73
C THR A 161 -15.76 -36.60 14.42
N VAL A 162 -14.47 -36.87 14.54
CA VAL A 162 -13.56 -36.95 13.39
C VAL A 162 -13.07 -38.40 13.25
N GLU A 163 -13.27 -38.98 12.08
CA GLU A 163 -12.81 -40.32 11.76
C GLU A 163 -11.77 -40.27 10.64
N PRO A 164 -10.55 -40.83 10.85
CA PRO A 164 -9.53 -40.86 9.82
C PRO A 164 -9.77 -42.02 8.87
N VAL A 165 -9.61 -41.76 7.57
CA VAL A 165 -9.66 -42.78 6.49
C VAL A 165 -8.36 -42.74 5.72
N VAL A 166 -7.64 -43.84 5.65
CA VAL A 166 -6.42 -43.96 4.87
C VAL A 166 -6.73 -44.81 3.61
N THR A 167 -6.44 -44.22 2.46
CA THR A 167 -6.56 -44.89 1.17
C THR A 167 -5.18 -45.01 0.55
N ALA A 168 -4.74 -46.24 0.25
CA ALA A 168 -3.51 -46.49 -0.47
C ALA A 168 -3.78 -46.66 -1.98
N LEU A 169 -3.02 -45.99 -2.81
CA LEU A 169 -3.01 -46.23 -4.25
C LEU A 169 -2.02 -47.36 -4.62
N GLU A 170 -2.20 -47.95 -5.78
CA GLU A 170 -1.24 -48.93 -6.31
C GLU A 170 0.16 -48.31 -6.44
N PRO A 171 1.23 -49.04 -6.09
CA PRO A 171 2.59 -48.54 -6.25
C PRO A 171 2.92 -48.26 -7.72
N LEU A 172 3.46 -47.05 -7.95
CA LEU A 172 3.84 -46.57 -9.27
C LEU A 172 5.37 -46.65 -9.44
N GLN A 173 5.86 -47.22 -10.53
CA GLN A 173 7.28 -47.22 -10.84
C GLN A 173 7.72 -45.83 -11.31
N VAL A 174 8.55 -45.16 -10.50
CA VAL A 174 9.06 -43.82 -10.76
C VAL A 174 10.57 -43.84 -10.96
N GLY A 175 11.27 -44.50 -10.08
CA GLY A 175 12.72 -44.66 -10.16
C GLY A 175 13.15 -45.85 -11.01
N LYS A 176 14.47 -46.01 -11.17
CA LYS A 176 15.09 -47.14 -11.82
C LYS A 176 14.78 -48.42 -11.03
N PRO A 177 14.26 -49.47 -11.65
CA PRO A 177 13.96 -50.72 -10.97
C PRO A 177 15.17 -51.33 -10.27
N GLY A 178 14.97 -51.85 -9.06
CA GLY A 178 16.00 -52.52 -8.27
C GLY A 178 16.92 -51.60 -7.46
N LEU A 179 16.76 -50.27 -7.56
CA LEU A 179 17.44 -49.30 -6.71
C LEU A 179 16.46 -48.70 -5.68
N PRO A 180 16.86 -48.62 -4.40
CA PRO A 180 15.98 -48.04 -3.37
C PRO A 180 15.78 -46.53 -3.55
N CYS A 181 14.60 -46.06 -3.22
CA CYS A 181 14.34 -44.62 -3.11
C CYS A 181 14.99 -44.03 -1.86
N VAL A 182 15.78 -42.99 -2.00
CA VAL A 182 16.40 -42.26 -0.88
C VAL A 182 15.50 -41.12 -0.42
N GLU A 183 14.87 -40.42 -1.36
CA GLU A 183 13.93 -39.31 -1.11
C GLU A 183 12.83 -39.32 -2.19
N VAL A 184 11.69 -38.77 -1.84
CA VAL A 184 10.51 -38.65 -2.73
C VAL A 184 9.93 -37.26 -2.64
N TRP A 185 9.51 -36.66 -3.75
CA TRP A 185 8.79 -35.40 -3.83
C TRP A 185 7.56 -35.52 -4.70
N ASN A 186 6.57 -34.69 -4.42
CA ASN A 186 5.37 -34.54 -5.21
C ASN A 186 5.06 -33.05 -5.41
N ALA A 187 4.68 -32.68 -6.63
CA ALA A 187 4.18 -31.37 -6.96
C ALA A 187 2.97 -31.50 -7.89
N LYS A 188 2.01 -30.58 -7.76
CA LYS A 188 0.79 -30.57 -8.57
C LYS A 188 0.75 -29.25 -9.35
N GLY A 189 1.24 -29.28 -10.58
CA GLY A 189 1.13 -28.17 -11.52
C GLY A 189 -0.28 -28.02 -12.09
N ALA A 190 -0.49 -26.95 -12.85
CA ALA A 190 -1.78 -26.65 -13.48
C ALA A 190 -2.23 -27.72 -14.50
N GLN A 191 -1.29 -28.33 -15.23
CA GLN A 191 -1.58 -29.29 -16.29
C GLN A 191 -1.27 -30.75 -15.93
N ALA A 192 -0.32 -30.96 -15.01
CA ALA A 192 0.15 -32.27 -14.63
C ALA A 192 0.65 -32.29 -13.19
N ARG A 193 0.63 -33.45 -12.59
CA ARG A 193 1.25 -33.77 -11.31
C ARG A 193 2.58 -34.47 -11.56
N LEU A 194 3.61 -34.07 -10.81
CA LEU A 194 4.95 -34.66 -10.92
C LEU A 194 5.26 -35.41 -9.62
N ILE A 195 5.79 -36.64 -9.78
CA ILE A 195 6.40 -37.42 -8.70
C ILE A 195 7.87 -37.56 -9.04
N LEU A 196 8.75 -37.12 -8.14
CA LEU A 196 10.20 -37.17 -8.31
C LEU A 196 10.80 -38.03 -7.22
N VAL A 197 11.77 -38.86 -7.58
CA VAL A 197 12.55 -39.70 -6.65
C VAL A 197 14.04 -39.45 -6.82
N ARG A 198 14.76 -39.48 -5.70
CA ARG A 198 16.21 -39.56 -5.66
C ARG A 198 16.61 -41.01 -5.34
N GLN A 199 17.53 -41.52 -6.11
CA GLN A 199 18.17 -42.81 -5.91
C GLN A 199 19.70 -42.63 -5.96
N GLU A 200 20.44 -43.61 -5.58
CA GLU A 200 21.91 -43.62 -5.71
C GLU A 200 22.32 -44.78 -6.61
N GLU A 201 22.96 -44.48 -7.74
CA GLU A 201 23.51 -45.45 -8.66
C GLU A 201 25.04 -45.34 -8.70
N ALA A 202 25.73 -46.38 -8.28
CA ALA A 202 27.19 -46.40 -8.22
C ALA A 202 27.83 -45.20 -7.47
N GLY A 203 27.19 -44.74 -6.39
CA GLY A 203 27.60 -43.56 -5.59
C GLY A 203 27.31 -42.20 -6.21
N ARG A 204 26.55 -42.16 -7.34
CA ARG A 204 26.08 -40.90 -7.94
C ARG A 204 24.58 -40.75 -7.72
N PRO A 205 24.13 -39.50 -7.44
CA PRO A 205 22.70 -39.26 -7.32
C PRO A 205 22.00 -39.38 -8.69
N LEU A 206 20.89 -40.09 -8.72
CA LEU A 206 20.02 -40.22 -9.85
C LEU A 206 18.65 -39.63 -9.48
N LEU A 207 18.22 -38.57 -10.17
CA LEU A 207 16.91 -37.97 -10.05
C LEU A 207 16.03 -38.43 -11.19
N THR A 208 14.93 -39.12 -10.88
CA THR A 208 14.00 -39.64 -11.87
C THR A 208 12.58 -39.16 -11.55
N ALA A 209 11.85 -38.74 -12.55
CA ALA A 209 10.50 -38.23 -12.40
C ALA A 209 9.49 -38.94 -13.32
N VAL A 210 8.24 -38.90 -12.90
CA VAL A 210 7.08 -39.36 -13.70
C VAL A 210 6.03 -38.25 -13.66
N ARG A 211 5.41 -37.99 -14.81
CA ARG A 211 4.36 -36.98 -14.96
C ARG A 211 3.00 -37.71 -15.08
N LEU A 212 2.05 -37.29 -14.23
CA LEU A 212 0.66 -37.77 -14.25
C LEU A 212 -0.22 -36.65 -14.80
N THR A 213 -0.82 -36.86 -15.96
CA THR A 213 -1.72 -35.89 -16.58
C THR A 213 -3.16 -36.37 -16.44
N GLU A 214 -3.99 -35.55 -15.81
CA GLU A 214 -5.41 -35.81 -15.62
C GLU A 214 -6.22 -35.13 -16.72
N ARG A 215 -6.92 -35.92 -17.57
CA ARG A 215 -7.84 -35.39 -18.57
C ARG A 215 -9.26 -35.75 -18.19
N LYS A 216 -10.11 -34.74 -17.97
CA LYS A 216 -11.55 -34.92 -17.78
C LYS A 216 -12.19 -35.21 -19.14
N GLY A 217 -12.74 -36.40 -19.32
CA GLY A 217 -13.54 -36.74 -20.51
C GLY A 217 -14.92 -36.07 -20.46
N LEU A 218 -15.61 -35.97 -21.59
CA LEU A 218 -16.97 -35.41 -21.72
C LEU A 218 -18.01 -36.10 -20.81
N GLY A 219 -17.73 -37.33 -20.32
CA GLY A 219 -18.58 -38.05 -19.37
C GLY A 219 -18.24 -37.86 -17.87
N GLY A 220 -17.42 -36.86 -17.51
CA GLY A 220 -17.08 -36.58 -16.11
C GLY A 220 -16.07 -37.54 -15.46
N LYS A 221 -15.68 -38.64 -16.09
CA LYS A 221 -14.64 -39.54 -15.58
C LYS A 221 -13.26 -38.99 -15.95
N ALA A 222 -12.44 -38.73 -14.93
CA ALA A 222 -11.05 -38.34 -15.12
C ALA A 222 -10.20 -39.57 -15.54
N LYS A 223 -9.47 -39.48 -16.66
CA LYS A 223 -8.47 -40.48 -17.07
C LYS A 223 -7.08 -39.92 -16.71
N VAL A 224 -6.37 -40.63 -15.83
CA VAL A 224 -4.98 -40.33 -15.50
C VAL A 224 -4.08 -41.06 -16.50
N THR A 225 -3.21 -40.30 -17.17
CA THR A 225 -2.18 -40.82 -18.06
C THR A 225 -0.83 -40.64 -17.37
N VAL A 226 -0.05 -41.71 -17.27
CA VAL A 226 1.27 -41.71 -16.64
C VAL A 226 2.33 -41.69 -17.75
N SER A 227 3.30 -40.79 -17.69
CA SER A 227 4.43 -40.76 -18.61
C SER A 227 5.40 -41.89 -18.31
N ALA A 228 6.28 -42.21 -19.27
CA ALA A 228 7.47 -43.00 -18.96
C ALA A 228 8.36 -42.26 -17.96
N PRO A 229 9.10 -42.94 -17.07
CA PRO A 229 10.10 -42.33 -16.22
C PRO A 229 11.18 -41.61 -17.04
N PHE A 230 11.54 -40.39 -16.62
CA PHE A 230 12.61 -39.59 -17.26
C PHE A 230 13.58 -39.06 -16.23
N VAL A 231 14.85 -38.93 -16.64
CA VAL A 231 15.92 -38.43 -15.77
C VAL A 231 15.92 -36.89 -15.77
N VAL A 232 16.06 -36.31 -14.59
CA VAL A 232 16.11 -34.86 -14.37
C VAL A 232 17.48 -34.46 -13.83
N ALA A 233 17.96 -33.27 -14.20
CA ALA A 233 19.21 -32.71 -13.68
C ALA A 233 20.40 -33.69 -13.79
N ALA A 234 20.52 -34.40 -14.92
CA ALA A 234 21.58 -35.39 -15.18
C ALA A 234 23.01 -34.78 -15.14
N ASP A 235 23.11 -33.46 -15.30
CA ASP A 235 24.33 -32.66 -15.25
C ASP A 235 24.76 -32.24 -13.83
N ALA A 236 23.93 -32.52 -12.79
CA ALA A 236 24.27 -32.20 -11.42
C ALA A 236 25.32 -33.16 -10.86
N ALA A 237 26.54 -32.66 -10.65
CA ALA A 237 27.65 -33.46 -10.16
C ALA A 237 27.45 -33.97 -8.72
N SER A 238 26.74 -33.25 -7.89
CA SER A 238 26.38 -33.62 -6.51
C SER A 238 24.96 -33.08 -6.19
N VAL A 239 24.22 -33.84 -5.41
CA VAL A 239 22.89 -33.47 -4.91
C VAL A 239 22.90 -33.60 -3.39
N ASP A 240 22.78 -32.48 -2.67
CA ASP A 240 22.61 -32.46 -1.22
C ASP A 240 21.13 -32.28 -0.88
N LYS A 241 20.47 -31.25 -1.48
CA LYS A 241 19.06 -30.95 -1.27
C LYS A 241 18.36 -30.69 -2.59
N VAL A 242 17.07 -31.01 -2.63
CA VAL A 242 16.19 -30.74 -3.77
C VAL A 242 14.97 -29.98 -3.29
N LEU A 243 14.64 -28.87 -3.98
CA LEU A 243 13.40 -28.16 -3.79
C LEU A 243 12.57 -28.30 -5.06
N LEU A 244 11.38 -28.87 -4.91
CA LEU A 244 10.38 -28.98 -5.97
C LEU A 244 9.19 -28.09 -5.60
N PRO A 245 8.99 -26.94 -6.29
CA PRO A 245 7.84 -26.07 -6.09
C PRO A 245 6.52 -26.83 -6.27
N SER A 246 5.51 -26.43 -5.53
CA SER A 246 4.19 -27.10 -5.61
C SER A 246 3.55 -27.00 -7.01
N THR A 247 3.93 -26.00 -7.82
CA THR A 247 3.48 -25.80 -9.21
C THR A 247 4.15 -26.74 -10.22
N ALA A 248 5.23 -27.44 -9.85
CA ALA A 248 6.04 -28.29 -10.73
C ALA A 248 6.67 -27.59 -11.96
N GLU A 249 6.70 -26.24 -11.99
CA GLU A 249 7.22 -25.45 -13.13
C GLU A 249 8.75 -25.34 -13.13
N SER A 250 9.38 -25.59 -12.00
CA SER A 250 10.83 -25.52 -11.84
C SER A 250 11.35 -26.59 -10.88
N LEU A 251 12.65 -26.83 -10.93
CA LEU A 251 13.36 -27.71 -10.02
C LEU A 251 14.63 -27.01 -9.57
N ILE A 252 14.92 -27.03 -8.27
CA ILE A 252 16.12 -26.45 -7.70
C ILE A 252 16.92 -27.58 -7.05
N VAL A 253 18.15 -27.74 -7.49
CA VAL A 253 19.10 -28.73 -6.96
C VAL A 253 20.26 -28.01 -6.29
N ILE A 254 20.51 -28.32 -5.04
CA ILE A 254 21.58 -27.72 -4.23
C ILE A 254 22.68 -28.77 -4.05
N GLY A 255 23.87 -28.45 -4.48
CA GLY A 255 25.03 -29.29 -4.34
C GLY A 255 25.72 -29.15 -2.99
N LYS A 256 26.57 -30.12 -2.62
CA LYS A 256 27.37 -30.10 -1.34
C LYS A 256 28.31 -28.90 -1.24
N SER A 257 28.74 -28.33 -2.38
CA SER A 257 29.58 -27.14 -2.46
C SER A 257 28.81 -25.82 -2.27
N GLY A 258 27.49 -25.87 -2.10
CA GLY A 258 26.63 -24.68 -2.06
C GLY A 258 26.23 -24.13 -3.45
N GLU A 259 26.66 -24.79 -4.55
CA GLU A 259 26.16 -24.47 -5.88
C GLU A 259 24.68 -24.84 -5.98
N VAL A 260 23.87 -23.89 -6.44
CA VAL A 260 22.44 -24.04 -6.70
C VAL A 260 22.22 -24.06 -8.20
N ARG A 261 21.64 -25.14 -8.71
CA ARG A 261 21.26 -25.30 -10.11
C ARG A 261 19.76 -25.28 -10.24
N THR A 262 19.24 -24.48 -11.12
CA THR A 262 17.81 -24.35 -11.38
C THR A 262 17.46 -24.84 -12.77
N TYR A 263 16.33 -25.51 -12.86
CA TYR A 263 15.82 -26.09 -14.11
C TYR A 263 14.36 -25.66 -14.29
N ALA A 264 13.97 -25.41 -15.52
CA ALA A 264 12.59 -25.08 -15.88
C ALA A 264 11.94 -26.25 -16.59
N ASP A 265 10.65 -26.48 -16.33
CA ASP A 265 9.84 -27.48 -17.05
C ASP A 265 9.61 -27.01 -18.48
N ASP A 266 10.03 -27.81 -19.48
CA ASP A 266 9.81 -27.56 -20.91
C ASP A 266 8.60 -28.34 -21.47
N GLY A 267 7.85 -29.02 -20.60
CA GLY A 267 6.69 -29.86 -20.95
C GLY A 267 7.04 -31.32 -21.22
N ALA A 268 8.28 -31.63 -21.57
CA ALA A 268 8.79 -32.99 -21.75
C ALA A 268 9.70 -33.43 -20.59
N THR A 269 10.68 -32.57 -20.27
CA THR A 269 11.66 -32.77 -19.21
C THR A 269 11.95 -31.43 -18.49
N PHE A 270 13.06 -31.40 -17.75
CA PHE A 270 13.56 -30.17 -17.11
C PHE A 270 14.85 -29.71 -17.80
N SER A 271 14.81 -28.52 -18.39
CA SER A 271 15.97 -27.89 -19.04
C SER A 271 16.73 -27.00 -18.04
N PHE A 272 18.06 -27.00 -18.12
CA PHE A 272 18.91 -26.14 -17.28
C PHE A 272 18.63 -24.68 -17.55
N LEU A 273 18.40 -23.89 -16.48
CA LEU A 273 18.11 -22.46 -16.54
C LEU A 273 19.28 -21.61 -16.08
N GLN A 274 19.84 -21.91 -14.89
CA GLN A 274 20.84 -21.07 -14.24
C GLN A 274 21.57 -21.83 -13.14
N ALA A 275 22.86 -21.48 -12.91
CA ALA A 275 23.60 -21.88 -11.71
C ALA A 275 24.09 -20.63 -10.98
N PHE A 276 24.08 -20.68 -9.65
CA PHE A 276 24.61 -19.62 -8.76
C PHE A 276 24.98 -20.19 -7.39
N THR A 277 25.74 -19.43 -6.62
CA THR A 277 26.13 -19.80 -5.25
C THR A 277 25.69 -18.67 -4.31
N PRO A 278 24.65 -18.86 -3.46
CA PRO A 278 24.13 -17.82 -2.59
C PRO A 278 25.19 -17.19 -1.68
N PHE A 279 26.01 -18.01 -1.04
CA PHE A 279 27.02 -17.58 -0.07
C PHE A 279 28.44 -17.56 -0.64
N LYS A 280 28.60 -17.15 -1.91
CA LYS A 280 29.92 -17.13 -2.58
C LYS A 280 30.97 -16.27 -1.87
N GLU A 281 30.50 -15.19 -1.22
CA GLU A 281 31.38 -14.25 -0.52
C GLU A 281 31.63 -14.65 0.95
N SER A 282 30.95 -15.67 1.46
CA SER A 282 31.15 -16.20 2.80
C SER A 282 32.33 -17.17 2.85
N GLY A 283 32.91 -17.33 4.02
CA GLY A 283 34.02 -18.29 4.24
C GLY A 283 33.62 -19.75 4.02
N ASP A 284 32.33 -20.10 4.17
CA ASP A 284 31.75 -21.41 3.84
C ASP A 284 30.54 -21.19 2.90
N PRO A 285 30.68 -21.53 1.60
CA PRO A 285 29.58 -21.34 0.63
C PRO A 285 28.45 -22.37 0.76
N ALA A 286 28.60 -23.38 1.62
CA ALA A 286 27.63 -24.46 1.74
C ALA A 286 26.29 -23.99 2.29
N VAL A 287 25.20 -24.46 1.67
CA VAL A 287 23.83 -24.21 2.10
C VAL A 287 23.45 -25.23 3.16
N ALA A 288 23.24 -24.76 4.39
CA ALA A 288 22.80 -25.61 5.49
C ALA A 288 21.33 -26.01 5.36
N SER A 289 20.49 -25.04 4.99
CA SER A 289 19.06 -25.27 4.80
C SER A 289 18.48 -24.34 3.74
N ALA A 290 17.42 -24.76 3.08
CA ALA A 290 16.68 -23.94 2.13
C ALA A 290 15.20 -24.32 2.15
N GLY A 291 14.34 -23.30 1.97
CA GLY A 291 12.89 -23.46 1.93
C GLY A 291 12.25 -22.61 0.83
N MET A 292 11.36 -23.24 0.08
CA MET A 292 10.53 -22.55 -0.90
C MET A 292 9.39 -21.82 -0.20
N ILE A 293 9.17 -20.55 -0.53
CA ILE A 293 8.13 -19.73 0.09
C ILE A 293 6.82 -19.82 -0.71
N PHE A 294 5.70 -19.58 -0.05
CA PHE A 294 4.38 -19.52 -0.67
C PHE A 294 4.38 -18.62 -1.92
N GLY A 295 3.78 -19.09 -3.00
CA GLY A 295 3.84 -18.48 -4.34
C GLY A 295 4.91 -19.09 -5.25
N ASN A 296 5.81 -19.94 -4.73
CA ASN A 296 6.77 -20.78 -5.48
C ASN A 296 7.77 -20.02 -6.39
N VAL A 297 7.98 -18.74 -6.15
CA VAL A 297 8.92 -17.90 -6.92
C VAL A 297 10.07 -17.35 -6.07
N SER A 298 10.08 -17.64 -4.77
CA SER A 298 11.14 -17.21 -3.84
C SER A 298 11.64 -18.36 -2.97
N VAL A 299 12.95 -18.33 -2.65
CA VAL A 299 13.63 -19.29 -1.80
C VAL A 299 14.41 -18.54 -0.72
N VAL A 300 14.31 -19.01 0.50
CA VAL A 300 15.19 -18.60 1.60
C VAL A 300 16.30 -19.63 1.71
N PHE A 301 17.54 -19.18 1.59
CA PHE A 301 18.75 -19.98 1.85
C PHE A 301 19.32 -19.59 3.20
N VAL A 302 19.81 -20.57 3.94
CA VAL A 302 20.51 -20.37 5.21
C VAL A 302 21.86 -21.10 5.15
N SER A 303 22.93 -20.38 5.49
CA SER A 303 24.30 -20.94 5.54
C SER A 303 24.54 -21.74 6.83
N ARG A 304 25.66 -22.45 6.89
CA ARG A 304 26.14 -23.10 8.13
C ARG A 304 26.51 -22.11 9.21
N THR A 305 26.82 -20.86 8.86
CA THR A 305 27.15 -19.78 9.80
C THR A 305 25.91 -19.00 10.26
N GLY A 306 24.72 -19.34 9.77
CA GLY A 306 23.45 -18.67 10.10
C GLY A 306 23.11 -17.49 9.22
N GLU A 307 23.92 -17.16 8.22
CA GLU A 307 23.58 -16.12 7.25
C GLU A 307 22.31 -16.50 6.46
N GLN A 308 21.45 -15.56 6.22
CA GLN A 308 20.22 -15.76 5.45
C GLN A 308 20.25 -14.92 4.19
N GLN A 309 19.84 -15.51 3.07
CA GLN A 309 19.61 -14.81 1.82
C GLN A 309 18.27 -15.20 1.23
N VAL A 310 17.54 -14.20 0.73
CA VAL A 310 16.30 -14.40 -0.01
C VAL A 310 16.57 -14.17 -1.49
N TRP A 311 16.25 -15.19 -2.26
CA TRP A 311 16.38 -15.19 -3.71
C TRP A 311 14.99 -15.35 -4.35
N SER A 312 14.75 -14.61 -5.42
CA SER A 312 13.48 -14.67 -6.15
C SER A 312 13.70 -14.68 -7.65
N MET A 313 12.70 -15.17 -8.37
CA MET A 313 12.68 -15.13 -9.83
C MET A 313 12.02 -13.85 -10.32
N TYR A 314 12.79 -12.96 -10.97
CA TYR A 314 12.28 -11.69 -11.50
C TYR A 314 12.84 -11.39 -12.89
N PRO A 315 12.18 -10.52 -13.68
CA PRO A 315 12.65 -10.14 -15.00
C PRO A 315 13.94 -9.31 -14.88
N GLN A 316 15.01 -9.78 -15.54
CA GLN A 316 16.30 -9.11 -15.65
C GLN A 316 16.54 -8.70 -17.09
N LEU A 317 16.90 -7.41 -17.29
CA LEU A 317 17.23 -6.89 -18.61
C LEU A 317 18.59 -7.44 -19.05
N GLN A 318 18.62 -8.13 -20.17
CA GLN A 318 19.86 -8.65 -20.75
C GLN A 318 20.56 -7.57 -21.60
N PRO A 319 21.87 -7.71 -21.88
CA PRO A 319 22.61 -6.76 -22.73
C PRO A 319 22.02 -6.60 -24.14
N ASP A 320 21.26 -7.59 -24.62
CA ASP A 320 20.56 -7.58 -25.92
C ASP A 320 19.20 -6.85 -25.88
N GLY A 321 18.84 -6.26 -24.74
CA GLY A 321 17.58 -5.54 -24.52
C GLY A 321 16.37 -6.44 -24.23
N LYS A 322 16.52 -7.78 -24.21
CA LYS A 322 15.46 -8.70 -23.85
C LYS A 322 15.35 -8.84 -22.33
N SER A 323 14.13 -8.96 -21.85
CA SER A 323 13.85 -9.25 -20.45
C SER A 323 13.67 -10.76 -20.27
N LEU A 324 14.55 -11.40 -19.50
CA LEU A 324 14.48 -12.81 -19.13
C LEU A 324 14.25 -12.96 -17.63
N ARG A 325 13.35 -13.84 -17.22
CA ARG A 325 13.16 -14.17 -15.81
C ARG A 325 14.30 -15.06 -15.33
N ARG A 326 15.03 -14.59 -14.32
CA ARG A 326 16.15 -15.29 -13.69
C ARG A 326 16.11 -15.17 -12.19
N TRP A 327 16.73 -16.11 -11.52
CA TRP A 327 16.95 -16.07 -10.08
C TRP A 327 17.98 -15.00 -9.73
N GLY A 328 17.69 -14.19 -8.74
CA GLY A 328 18.60 -13.19 -8.19
C GLY A 328 18.33 -12.93 -6.72
N LYS A 329 19.35 -12.49 -6.01
CA LYS A 329 19.23 -12.09 -4.60
C LYS A 329 18.38 -10.83 -4.51
N ILE A 330 17.37 -10.85 -3.63
CA ILE A 330 16.52 -9.69 -3.37
C ILE A 330 16.88 -8.98 -2.08
N HIS A 331 17.23 -9.71 -1.02
CA HIS A 331 17.77 -9.11 0.20
C HIS A 331 18.52 -10.14 1.05
N ASP A 332 19.36 -9.64 1.95
CA ASP A 332 19.97 -10.43 3.02
C ASP A 332 19.05 -10.39 4.24
N GLY A 333 18.78 -11.54 4.83
CA GLY A 333 18.06 -11.64 6.09
C GLY A 333 19.01 -11.37 7.26
N GLU A 334 18.45 -11.10 8.42
CA GLU A 334 19.21 -10.99 9.67
C GLU A 334 19.80 -12.34 10.03
N ALA A 335 21.10 -12.40 10.39
CA ALA A 335 21.77 -13.64 10.69
C ALA A 335 21.15 -14.36 11.89
N LEU A 336 21.03 -15.69 11.80
CA LEU A 336 20.56 -16.55 12.90
C LEU A 336 21.68 -16.76 13.93
N ALA A 337 21.30 -16.97 15.17
CA ALA A 337 22.22 -17.19 16.27
C ALA A 337 22.83 -18.63 16.27
N GLY A 338 23.38 -19.11 15.15
CA GLY A 338 23.98 -20.42 15.00
C GLY A 338 23.76 -21.07 13.64
N ALA A 339 24.27 -22.31 13.49
CA ALA A 339 24.10 -23.06 12.23
C ALA A 339 22.63 -23.28 11.90
N GLY A 340 22.26 -23.03 10.63
CA GLY A 340 20.92 -23.29 10.15
C GLY A 340 20.60 -24.79 10.13
N GLU A 341 19.54 -25.20 10.84
CA GLU A 341 19.09 -26.59 10.91
C GLU A 341 17.91 -26.86 9.95
N GLY A 342 17.03 -25.86 9.75
CA GLY A 342 15.88 -26.01 8.90
C GLY A 342 15.19 -24.68 8.55
N VAL A 343 14.56 -24.65 7.37
CA VAL A 343 13.65 -23.57 6.93
C VAL A 343 12.33 -24.22 6.51
N TYR A 344 11.24 -23.80 7.11
CA TYR A 344 9.90 -24.34 6.90
C TYR A 344 8.93 -23.22 6.59
N ALA A 345 8.43 -23.16 5.37
CA ALA A 345 7.52 -22.10 4.92
C ALA A 345 6.07 -22.35 5.35
N ALA A 346 5.34 -21.29 5.63
CA ALA A 346 3.90 -21.35 5.72
C ALA A 346 3.30 -21.50 4.31
N GLU A 347 2.18 -22.24 4.20
CA GLU A 347 1.56 -22.52 2.91
C GLU A 347 0.44 -21.53 2.52
N GLY A 348 0.20 -20.50 3.32
CA GLY A 348 -0.87 -19.51 3.11
C GLY A 348 -0.43 -18.06 3.13
N ASN A 349 0.83 -17.79 3.51
CA ASN A 349 1.42 -16.45 3.56
C ASN A 349 2.94 -16.48 3.35
N LYS A 350 3.60 -15.32 3.38
CA LYS A 350 5.03 -15.19 3.16
C LYS A 350 5.88 -15.43 4.42
N CYS A 351 5.32 -16.03 5.47
CA CYS A 351 6.07 -16.39 6.66
C CYS A 351 6.80 -17.70 6.52
N TYR A 352 7.91 -17.81 7.22
CA TYR A 352 8.67 -19.05 7.36
C TYR A 352 9.19 -19.17 8.79
N LEU A 353 9.45 -20.40 9.21
CA LEU A 353 10.07 -20.75 10.46
C LEU A 353 11.50 -21.19 10.19
N ALA A 354 12.45 -20.51 10.78
CA ALA A 354 13.86 -20.87 10.75
C ALA A 354 14.26 -21.51 12.07
N VAL A 355 15.04 -22.59 11.98
CA VAL A 355 15.61 -23.29 13.12
C VAL A 355 17.12 -23.13 13.08
N ALA A 356 17.71 -22.60 14.13
CA ALA A 356 19.16 -22.45 14.24
C ALA A 356 19.60 -22.33 15.69
N GLY A 357 20.68 -23.00 16.07
CA GLY A 357 21.30 -22.86 17.37
C GLY A 357 20.37 -23.10 18.56
N GLY A 358 19.42 -24.00 18.44
CA GLY A 358 18.43 -24.28 19.47
C GLY A 358 17.32 -23.23 19.61
N LYS A 359 17.16 -22.33 18.64
CA LYS A 359 16.09 -21.33 18.56
C LYS A 359 15.17 -21.58 17.38
N LEU A 360 13.90 -21.22 17.57
CA LEU A 360 12.87 -21.14 16.53
C LEU A 360 12.57 -19.68 16.28
N GLN A 361 12.58 -19.23 15.01
CA GLN A 361 12.21 -17.88 14.65
C GLN A 361 11.15 -17.89 13.55
N ILE A 362 10.02 -17.22 13.78
CA ILE A 362 9.05 -16.93 12.73
C ILE A 362 9.42 -15.58 12.11
N ARG A 363 9.62 -15.58 10.79
CA ARG A 363 9.96 -14.38 10.01
C ARG A 363 9.05 -14.24 8.81
N ASN A 364 8.77 -12.99 8.43
CA ASN A 364 8.15 -12.69 7.15
C ASN A 364 9.23 -12.49 6.09
N MET A 365 9.15 -13.20 4.98
CA MET A 365 10.17 -13.20 3.93
C MET A 365 10.29 -11.84 3.23
N THR A 366 9.17 -11.23 2.86
CA THR A 366 9.13 -10.00 2.04
C THR A 366 9.62 -8.78 2.82
N THR A 367 9.20 -8.66 4.08
CA THR A 367 9.59 -7.53 4.95
C THR A 367 10.88 -7.77 5.73
N GLY A 368 11.35 -9.01 5.81
CA GLY A 368 12.48 -9.45 6.65
C GLY A 368 12.19 -9.39 8.14
N SER A 369 10.98 -9.02 8.56
CA SER A 369 10.66 -8.78 9.97
C SER A 369 10.63 -10.05 10.80
N LEU A 370 11.26 -10.01 11.99
CA LEU A 370 11.11 -11.04 13.01
C LEU A 370 9.71 -10.89 13.65
N ARG A 371 8.90 -11.95 13.57
CA ARG A 371 7.56 -11.98 14.15
C ARG A 371 7.54 -12.56 15.54
N TRP A 372 8.35 -13.60 15.78
CA TRP A 372 8.49 -14.27 17.07
C TRP A 372 9.80 -15.06 17.15
N GLU A 373 10.32 -15.21 18.37
CA GLU A 373 11.45 -16.07 18.70
C GLU A 373 11.16 -16.87 19.97
N GLY A 374 11.55 -18.13 19.97
CA GLY A 374 11.43 -19.04 21.11
C GLY A 374 12.46 -20.16 21.07
N ASP A 375 12.49 -20.97 22.13
CA ASP A 375 13.42 -22.09 22.24
C ASP A 375 12.93 -23.29 21.43
N ALA A 376 13.85 -23.93 20.72
CA ALA A 376 13.58 -25.19 20.04
C ALA A 376 13.46 -26.35 21.06
N PRO A 377 12.66 -27.38 20.75
CA PRO A 377 12.62 -28.60 21.56
C PRO A 377 14.00 -29.25 21.69
N SER A 378 14.19 -29.97 22.76
CA SER A 378 15.40 -30.79 22.94
C SER A 378 15.48 -31.86 21.85
N GLY A 379 16.63 -31.95 21.17
CA GLY A 379 16.88 -32.87 20.05
C GLY A 379 16.65 -32.26 18.67
N SER A 380 17.23 -32.91 17.64
CA SER A 380 17.05 -32.43 16.25
C SER A 380 15.62 -32.55 15.80
N ILE A 381 15.14 -31.54 15.06
CA ILE A 381 13.81 -31.54 14.45
C ILE A 381 13.84 -32.37 13.15
N ARG A 382 13.04 -33.42 13.08
CA ARG A 382 12.92 -34.26 11.88
C ARG A 382 12.01 -33.65 10.82
N GLN A 383 10.88 -33.12 11.28
CA GLN A 383 9.93 -32.41 10.45
C GLN A 383 9.26 -31.32 11.26
N LEU A 384 8.99 -30.19 10.61
CA LEU A 384 8.20 -29.10 11.15
C LEU A 384 7.23 -28.65 10.07
N ALA A 385 6.01 -28.30 10.45
CA ALA A 385 5.00 -27.78 9.52
C ALA A 385 4.07 -26.79 10.21
N PHE A 386 3.66 -25.76 9.47
CA PHE A 386 2.54 -24.91 9.84
C PHE A 386 1.20 -25.60 9.53
N ALA A 387 0.18 -25.34 10.33
CA ALA A 387 -1.19 -25.66 9.97
C ALA A 387 -1.67 -24.77 8.80
N GLY A 388 -2.66 -25.27 8.06
CA GLY A 388 -3.14 -24.59 6.85
C GLY A 388 -3.63 -23.16 7.07
N ASN A 389 -4.18 -22.85 8.25
CA ASN A 389 -4.72 -21.54 8.61
C ASN A 389 -3.67 -20.62 9.28
N TYR A 390 -2.41 -21.04 9.38
CA TYR A 390 -1.35 -20.30 10.07
C TYR A 390 -1.67 -19.99 11.55
N ASP A 391 -2.51 -20.78 12.17
CA ASP A 391 -2.96 -20.63 13.57
C ASP A 391 -2.13 -21.47 14.55
N ARG A 392 -1.28 -22.38 14.04
CA ARG A 392 -0.39 -23.23 14.81
C ARG A 392 0.75 -23.78 13.96
N PHE A 393 1.77 -24.29 14.62
CA PHE A 393 2.78 -25.15 14.01
C PHE A 393 3.11 -26.32 14.91
N THR A 394 3.58 -27.38 14.29
CA THR A 394 3.89 -28.66 14.95
C THR A 394 5.27 -29.13 14.52
N ALA A 395 6.05 -29.63 15.45
CA ALA A 395 7.39 -30.16 15.22
C ALA A 395 7.50 -31.59 15.75
N LEU A 396 7.97 -32.48 14.91
CA LEU A 396 8.37 -33.84 15.27
C LEU A 396 9.88 -33.82 15.57
N SER A 397 10.24 -34.08 16.82
CA SER A 397 11.63 -34.10 17.26
C SER A 397 12.17 -35.54 17.36
N ALA A 398 13.50 -35.67 17.32
CA ALA A 398 14.19 -36.96 17.36
C ALA A 398 14.03 -37.67 18.73
N ASP A 399 13.64 -36.93 19.78
CA ASP A 399 13.35 -37.49 21.11
C ASP A 399 12.03 -38.29 21.17
N GLY A 400 11.33 -38.43 20.06
CA GLY A 400 10.05 -39.18 19.97
C GLY A 400 8.86 -38.40 20.52
N LYS A 401 8.88 -37.07 20.38
CA LYS A 401 7.75 -36.20 20.76
C LYS A 401 7.27 -35.35 19.60
N LEU A 402 5.98 -35.09 19.60
CA LEU A 402 5.33 -34.15 18.72
C LEU A 402 4.98 -32.90 19.52
N HIS A 403 5.75 -31.84 19.35
CA HIS A 403 5.58 -30.56 20.02
C HIS A 403 4.63 -29.68 19.22
N ARG A 404 3.75 -28.95 19.89
CA ARG A 404 2.69 -28.15 19.26
C ARG A 404 2.62 -26.77 19.89
N TRP A 405 2.50 -25.75 19.05
CA TRP A 405 2.33 -24.35 19.44
C TRP A 405 1.13 -23.75 18.71
N SER A 406 0.39 -22.90 19.41
CA SER A 406 -0.60 -22.02 18.80
C SER A 406 0.04 -20.70 18.40
N ILE A 407 -0.44 -20.12 17.31
CA ILE A 407 0.01 -18.82 16.79
C ILE A 407 -1.19 -17.88 16.74
N VAL A 408 -1.00 -16.66 17.21
CA VAL A 408 -1.89 -15.53 16.98
C VAL A 408 -1.10 -14.42 16.35
N ASP A 409 -1.13 -14.35 15.03
CA ASP A 409 -0.45 -13.33 14.20
C ASP A 409 -1.39 -12.88 13.07
N HIS A 410 -2.17 -11.83 13.36
CA HIS A 410 -3.19 -11.34 12.42
C HIS A 410 -2.64 -10.46 11.31
N HIS A 411 -1.41 -9.97 11.44
CA HIS A 411 -0.80 -9.01 10.54
C HIS A 411 0.65 -9.36 10.22
N PRO A 412 0.93 -10.56 9.67
CA PRO A 412 2.30 -11.04 9.48
C PRO A 412 3.12 -10.21 8.49
N GLU A 413 2.48 -9.56 7.53
CA GLU A 413 3.10 -8.71 6.50
C GLU A 413 3.37 -7.29 6.98
N SER A 414 2.83 -6.88 8.14
CA SER A 414 2.97 -5.51 8.61
C SER A 414 4.28 -5.26 9.34
N SER A 415 4.94 -4.16 8.97
CA SER A 415 6.13 -3.64 9.62
C SER A 415 6.30 -2.16 9.29
N TRP A 416 7.13 -1.45 10.06
CA TRP A 416 7.49 -0.06 9.70
C TRP A 416 8.08 0.04 8.30
N GLY A 417 8.91 -0.95 7.90
CA GLY A 417 9.47 -1.06 6.57
C GLY A 417 8.41 -1.21 5.48
N ALA A 418 7.37 -2.02 5.73
CA ALA A 418 6.29 -2.24 4.77
C ALA A 418 5.47 -0.96 4.50
N PHE A 419 5.24 -0.12 5.51
CA PHE A 419 4.45 1.10 5.36
C PHE A 419 5.25 2.30 4.86
N PHE A 420 6.53 2.43 5.25
CA PHE A 420 7.33 3.64 5.00
C PHE A 420 8.66 3.37 4.29
N GLY A 421 9.08 2.12 4.14
CA GLY A 421 10.29 1.71 3.46
C GLY A 421 10.05 1.29 1.99
N LYS A 422 11.15 1.09 1.28
CA LYS A 422 11.14 0.42 -0.03
C LYS A 422 11.20 -1.07 0.20
N ILE A 423 10.24 -1.80 -0.34
CA ILE A 423 10.20 -3.26 -0.29
C ILE A 423 10.41 -3.81 -1.70
N TRP A 424 11.20 -4.88 -1.78
CA TRP A 424 11.36 -5.63 -3.02
C TRP A 424 10.36 -6.79 -3.02
N TYR A 425 9.21 -6.56 -3.62
CA TYR A 425 8.16 -7.58 -3.76
C TYR A 425 8.51 -8.60 -4.85
N GLU A 426 7.97 -9.81 -4.73
CA GLU A 426 8.15 -10.87 -5.72
C GLU A 426 7.79 -10.39 -7.14
N GLY A 427 8.63 -10.74 -8.10
CA GLY A 427 8.44 -10.39 -9.50
C GLY A 427 8.74 -8.93 -9.87
N ALA A 428 9.04 -8.07 -8.91
CA ALA A 428 9.48 -6.69 -9.18
C ALA A 428 10.95 -6.66 -9.60
N THR A 429 11.33 -5.66 -10.39
CA THR A 429 12.71 -5.45 -10.88
C THR A 429 13.63 -4.82 -9.83
N GLY A 430 13.08 -4.33 -8.72
CA GLY A 430 13.83 -3.69 -7.65
C GLY A 430 12.95 -3.24 -6.49
N PRO A 431 13.56 -2.74 -5.41
CA PRO A 431 12.84 -2.24 -4.25
C PRO A 431 12.10 -0.94 -4.56
N ALA A 432 10.80 -0.90 -4.30
CA ALA A 432 9.93 0.24 -4.61
C ALA A 432 8.93 0.51 -3.48
N TYR A 433 8.41 1.74 -3.46
CA TYR A 433 7.22 2.07 -2.68
C TYR A 433 6.00 1.70 -3.50
N THR A 434 5.18 0.79 -3.01
CA THR A 434 4.01 0.32 -3.76
C THR A 434 2.80 0.23 -2.85
N TRP A 435 1.67 0.77 -3.30
CA TRP A 435 0.36 0.52 -2.71
C TRP A 435 -0.47 -0.30 -3.69
N GLN A 436 -0.85 -1.49 -3.28
CA GLN A 436 -1.75 -2.39 -4.01
C GLN A 436 -2.40 -3.33 -3.01
N SER A 437 -3.67 -3.10 -2.68
CA SER A 437 -4.38 -3.80 -1.61
C SER A 437 -5.02 -5.12 -2.06
N SER A 438 -5.30 -5.27 -3.35
CA SER A 438 -5.95 -6.46 -3.92
C SER A 438 -5.47 -6.77 -5.33
N ALA A 439 -5.62 -8.03 -5.73
CA ALA A 439 -5.48 -8.51 -7.11
C ALA A 439 -6.37 -9.74 -7.32
N GLY A 440 -6.48 -10.19 -8.57
CA GLY A 440 -7.32 -11.33 -8.95
C GLY A 440 -6.68 -12.72 -8.76
N SER A 441 -5.62 -12.85 -7.97
CA SER A 441 -4.90 -14.10 -7.72
C SER A 441 -4.88 -14.44 -6.24
N ASP A 442 -5.13 -15.70 -5.89
CA ASP A 442 -5.07 -16.20 -4.50
C ASP A 442 -3.64 -16.20 -3.92
N GLU A 443 -2.61 -16.15 -4.77
CA GLU A 443 -1.20 -16.09 -4.38
C GLU A 443 -0.69 -14.64 -4.24
N PHE A 444 -1.58 -13.66 -4.44
CA PHE A 444 -1.23 -12.25 -4.39
C PHE A 444 -0.79 -11.82 -2.99
N GLU A 445 0.31 -11.08 -2.95
CA GLU A 445 0.80 -10.41 -1.75
C GLU A 445 0.40 -8.94 -1.76
N ALA A 446 -0.39 -8.53 -0.77
CA ALA A 446 -0.82 -7.15 -0.63
C ALA A 446 0.36 -6.23 -0.26
N LYS A 447 0.35 -5.01 -0.83
CA LYS A 447 1.43 -4.03 -0.70
C LYS A 447 0.87 -2.76 -0.08
N TYR A 448 1.42 -2.33 1.05
CA TYR A 448 0.81 -1.29 1.89
C TYR A 448 1.69 -0.07 2.12
N SER A 449 2.58 0.28 1.17
CA SER A 449 3.38 1.50 1.33
C SER A 449 2.50 2.75 1.28
N LEU A 450 2.51 3.56 2.34
CA LEU A 450 1.78 4.83 2.42
C LEU A 450 2.53 5.98 1.71
N VAL A 451 3.80 5.80 1.37
CA VAL A 451 4.65 6.86 0.79
C VAL A 451 4.11 7.40 -0.53
N PRO A 452 3.63 6.56 -1.49
CA PRO A 452 3.03 7.07 -2.72
C PRO A 452 1.76 7.90 -2.49
N LEU A 453 0.98 7.55 -1.46
CA LEU A 453 -0.24 8.26 -1.09
C LEU A 453 0.06 9.62 -0.45
N PHE A 454 1.10 9.67 0.39
CA PHE A 454 1.65 10.92 0.92
C PHE A 454 2.13 11.82 -0.20
N TYR A 455 2.94 11.28 -1.10
CA TYR A 455 3.44 12.00 -2.25
C TYR A 455 2.31 12.55 -3.12
N GLY A 456 1.30 11.74 -3.43
CA GLY A 456 0.11 12.17 -4.16
C GLY A 456 -0.68 13.28 -3.46
N THR A 457 -0.79 13.23 -2.13
CA THR A 457 -1.44 14.29 -1.32
C THR A 457 -0.69 15.62 -1.44
N VAL A 458 0.64 15.59 -1.29
CA VAL A 458 1.48 16.80 -1.42
C VAL A 458 1.44 17.33 -2.85
N LYS A 459 1.57 16.45 -3.85
CA LYS A 459 1.52 16.79 -5.28
C LYS A 459 0.20 17.47 -5.66
N GLY A 460 -0.94 16.87 -5.27
CA GLY A 460 -2.25 17.44 -5.55
C GLY A 460 -2.47 18.80 -4.87
N THR A 461 -2.07 18.91 -3.62
CA THR A 461 -2.13 20.17 -2.88
C THR A 461 -1.27 21.26 -3.53
N PHE A 462 -0.06 20.92 -3.96
CA PHE A 462 0.83 21.85 -4.65
C PHE A 462 0.20 22.42 -5.92
N TYR A 463 -0.34 21.56 -6.81
CA TYR A 463 -0.99 22.03 -8.03
C TYR A 463 -2.28 22.81 -7.73
N ALA A 464 -3.06 22.42 -6.70
CA ALA A 464 -4.24 23.18 -6.31
C ALA A 464 -3.90 24.61 -5.87
N LEU A 465 -2.87 24.77 -5.06
CA LEU A 465 -2.44 26.09 -4.59
C LEU A 465 -1.74 26.90 -5.68
N LEU A 466 -1.02 26.26 -6.60
CA LEU A 466 -0.38 26.91 -7.74
C LEU A 466 -1.40 27.70 -8.57
N PHE A 467 -2.59 27.18 -8.75
CA PHE A 467 -3.68 27.86 -9.45
C PHE A 467 -4.52 28.75 -8.52
N ALA A 468 -4.80 28.30 -7.30
CA ALA A 468 -5.70 29.02 -6.39
C ALA A 468 -5.11 30.32 -5.88
N LEU A 469 -3.86 30.34 -5.43
CA LEU A 469 -3.29 31.50 -4.73
C LEU A 469 -3.16 32.74 -5.61
N PRO A 470 -2.60 32.69 -6.83
CA PRO A 470 -2.49 33.86 -7.68
C PRO A 470 -3.87 34.46 -7.99
N ILE A 471 -4.86 33.60 -8.31
CA ILE A 471 -6.19 34.05 -8.68
C ILE A 471 -6.91 34.64 -7.46
N ALA A 472 -6.93 33.92 -6.32
CA ALA A 472 -7.65 34.36 -5.13
C ALA A 472 -7.06 35.67 -4.54
N LEU A 473 -5.74 35.79 -4.46
CA LEU A 473 -5.07 36.95 -3.86
C LEU A 473 -5.20 38.18 -4.77
N THR A 474 -5.00 38.05 -6.08
CA THR A 474 -5.16 39.19 -6.99
C THR A 474 -6.61 39.65 -7.05
N ALA A 475 -7.58 38.70 -7.06
CA ALA A 475 -8.99 39.04 -6.97
C ALA A 475 -9.34 39.73 -5.65
N ALA A 476 -8.82 39.27 -4.51
CA ALA A 476 -9.05 39.88 -3.20
C ALA A 476 -8.50 41.32 -3.13
N ILE A 477 -7.30 41.54 -3.65
CA ILE A 477 -6.69 42.88 -3.73
C ILE A 477 -7.55 43.80 -4.63
N TYR A 478 -7.96 43.31 -5.80
CA TYR A 478 -8.77 44.10 -6.72
C TYR A 478 -10.13 44.48 -6.11
N VAL A 479 -10.83 43.51 -5.54
CA VAL A 479 -12.18 43.72 -4.99
C VAL A 479 -12.14 44.62 -3.75
N SER A 480 -11.13 44.44 -2.88
CA SER A 480 -11.02 45.25 -1.65
C SER A 480 -10.60 46.69 -1.90
N GLN A 481 -9.68 46.97 -2.86
CA GLN A 481 -9.01 48.26 -2.99
C GLN A 481 -9.42 49.05 -4.24
N PHE A 482 -9.86 48.41 -5.30
CA PHE A 482 -10.13 49.07 -6.60
C PHE A 482 -11.60 49.03 -7.00
N LEU A 483 -12.38 48.02 -6.54
CA LEU A 483 -13.78 47.86 -6.90
C LEU A 483 -14.68 48.78 -6.07
N ARG A 484 -15.71 49.34 -6.70
CA ARG A 484 -16.73 50.14 -6.01
C ARG A 484 -17.56 49.33 -5.02
N PRO A 485 -18.00 49.95 -3.90
CA PRO A 485 -18.79 49.24 -2.87
C PRO A 485 -20.06 48.56 -3.41
N GLU A 486 -20.69 49.14 -4.41
CA GLU A 486 -21.91 48.59 -5.05
C GLU A 486 -21.68 47.23 -5.70
N TYR A 487 -20.57 47.08 -6.43
CA TYR A 487 -20.21 45.80 -7.07
C TYR A 487 -19.60 44.79 -6.10
N ARG A 488 -18.91 45.27 -5.07
CA ARG A 488 -18.38 44.40 -4.01
C ARG A 488 -19.48 43.63 -3.30
N GLN A 489 -20.68 44.25 -3.10
CA GLN A 489 -21.84 43.61 -2.53
C GLN A 489 -22.40 42.46 -3.40
N VAL A 490 -22.09 42.44 -4.69
CA VAL A 490 -22.45 41.33 -5.60
C VAL A 490 -21.37 40.24 -5.64
N VAL A 491 -20.08 40.63 -5.67
CA VAL A 491 -18.98 39.67 -5.78
C VAL A 491 -18.91 38.76 -4.57
N LYS A 492 -19.09 39.29 -3.35
CA LYS A 492 -18.95 38.49 -2.11
C LYS A 492 -19.97 37.37 -2.04
N PRO A 493 -21.28 37.56 -2.25
CA PRO A 493 -22.27 36.47 -2.34
C PRO A 493 -21.98 35.46 -3.47
N VAL A 494 -21.46 35.89 -4.62
CA VAL A 494 -21.10 35.00 -5.71
C VAL A 494 -19.95 34.04 -5.26
N MET A 495 -18.94 34.57 -4.56
CA MET A 495 -17.85 33.73 -4.03
C MET A 495 -18.35 32.79 -2.94
N GLU A 496 -19.30 33.19 -2.11
CA GLU A 496 -19.94 32.32 -1.11
C GLU A 496 -20.75 31.19 -1.75
N ILE A 497 -21.48 31.47 -2.83
CA ILE A 497 -22.17 30.44 -3.62
C ILE A 497 -21.16 29.46 -4.23
N MET A 498 -20.05 29.96 -4.79
CA MET A 498 -19.00 29.11 -5.32
C MET A 498 -18.38 28.22 -4.22
N ALA A 499 -18.20 28.74 -3.01
CA ALA A 499 -17.69 27.94 -1.87
C ALA A 499 -18.66 26.83 -1.44
N SER A 500 -19.96 26.99 -1.69
CA SER A 500 -21.01 26.02 -1.35
C SER A 500 -21.20 24.91 -2.38
N LEU A 501 -20.53 24.98 -3.55
CA LEU A 501 -20.64 23.94 -4.58
C LEU A 501 -20.14 22.59 -4.03
N PRO A 502 -20.93 21.51 -4.21
CA PRO A 502 -20.51 20.17 -3.78
C PRO A 502 -19.25 19.71 -4.51
N SER A 503 -18.22 19.30 -3.76
CA SER A 503 -16.94 18.84 -4.34
C SER A 503 -17.12 17.62 -5.25
N VAL A 504 -18.11 16.77 -4.99
CA VAL A 504 -18.48 15.63 -5.84
C VAL A 504 -18.88 16.10 -7.26
N VAL A 505 -19.69 17.16 -7.35
CA VAL A 505 -20.12 17.71 -8.66
C VAL A 505 -18.94 18.28 -9.42
N LEU A 506 -18.05 19.00 -8.72
CA LEU A 506 -16.82 19.54 -9.33
C LEU A 506 -15.91 18.40 -9.82
N GLY A 507 -15.75 17.35 -9.02
CA GLY A 507 -14.96 16.18 -9.40
C GLY A 507 -15.54 15.42 -10.60
N PHE A 508 -16.85 15.22 -10.60
CA PHE A 508 -17.57 14.61 -11.72
C PHE A 508 -17.40 15.41 -13.02
N LEU A 509 -17.60 16.73 -12.95
CA LEU A 509 -17.41 17.63 -14.08
C LEU A 509 -15.95 17.61 -14.57
N ALA A 510 -15.00 17.58 -13.65
CA ALA A 510 -13.59 17.50 -13.98
C ALA A 510 -13.22 16.21 -14.69
N GLY A 511 -13.65 15.06 -14.17
CA GLY A 511 -13.28 13.75 -14.71
C GLY A 511 -13.99 13.38 -16.02
N LEU A 512 -15.25 13.73 -16.18
CA LEU A 512 -16.07 13.32 -17.34
C LEU A 512 -16.17 14.37 -18.45
N TRP A 513 -16.01 15.63 -18.14
CA TRP A 513 -16.15 16.70 -19.11
C TRP A 513 -14.85 17.45 -19.34
N LEU A 514 -14.21 17.96 -18.28
CA LEU A 514 -13.05 18.83 -18.43
C LEU A 514 -11.80 18.05 -18.88
N ALA A 515 -11.52 16.89 -18.27
CA ALA A 515 -10.32 16.12 -18.62
C ALA A 515 -10.36 15.67 -20.11
N PRO A 516 -11.43 15.06 -20.64
CA PRO A 516 -11.54 14.73 -22.07
C PRO A 516 -11.51 15.94 -23.00
N LEU A 517 -11.98 17.12 -22.54
CA LEU A 517 -11.94 18.36 -23.32
C LEU A 517 -10.52 18.92 -23.42
N VAL A 518 -9.79 18.91 -22.31
CA VAL A 518 -8.42 19.46 -22.20
C VAL A 518 -7.40 18.54 -22.84
N ASP A 519 -7.58 17.23 -22.72
CA ASP A 519 -6.64 16.21 -23.18
C ASP A 519 -6.15 16.43 -24.65
N PRO A 520 -7.04 16.53 -25.67
CA PRO A 520 -6.61 16.77 -27.05
C PRO A 520 -6.26 18.24 -27.35
N ARG A 521 -6.42 19.16 -26.39
CA ARG A 521 -6.25 20.62 -26.59
C ARG A 521 -5.43 21.30 -25.51
N LEU A 522 -4.50 20.55 -24.92
CA LEU A 522 -3.66 21.06 -23.84
C LEU A 522 -2.81 22.25 -24.29
N ILE A 523 -2.27 22.20 -25.51
CA ILE A 523 -1.50 23.31 -26.09
C ILE A 523 -2.36 24.54 -26.31
N SER A 524 -3.63 24.37 -26.73
CA SER A 524 -4.59 25.48 -26.83
C SER A 524 -4.82 26.16 -25.47
N LEU A 525 -4.88 25.37 -24.39
CA LEU A 525 -5.04 25.89 -23.03
C LEU A 525 -3.78 26.69 -22.59
N PHE A 526 -2.59 26.17 -22.86
CA PHE A 526 -1.34 26.92 -22.58
C PHE A 526 -1.23 28.19 -23.39
N CYS A 527 -1.61 28.17 -24.66
CA CYS A 527 -1.70 29.38 -25.48
C CYS A 527 -2.71 30.39 -24.90
N ALA A 528 -3.87 29.92 -24.43
CA ALA A 528 -4.87 30.79 -23.81
C ALA A 528 -4.32 31.46 -22.54
N VAL A 529 -3.69 30.73 -21.63
CA VAL A 529 -3.07 31.29 -20.41
C VAL A 529 -1.94 32.25 -20.77
N GLY A 530 -1.06 31.87 -21.73
CA GLY A 530 0.07 32.67 -22.17
C GLY A 530 -0.31 33.97 -22.90
N ILE A 531 -1.46 34.01 -23.57
CA ILE A 531 -1.94 35.18 -24.34
C ILE A 531 -2.85 36.05 -23.49
N LEU A 532 -3.72 35.47 -22.64
CA LEU A 532 -4.71 36.25 -21.87
C LEU A 532 -4.07 37.20 -20.86
N ALA A 533 -3.01 36.81 -20.18
CA ALA A 533 -2.33 37.67 -19.21
C ALA A 533 -1.69 38.91 -19.86
N PRO A 534 -0.87 38.79 -20.92
CA PRO A 534 -0.38 39.94 -21.66
C PRO A 534 -1.51 40.75 -22.34
N ALA A 535 -2.55 40.07 -22.86
CA ALA A 535 -3.68 40.76 -23.48
C ALA A 535 -4.45 41.62 -22.47
N ALA A 536 -4.63 41.16 -21.21
CA ALA A 536 -5.26 41.94 -20.16
C ALA A 536 -4.44 43.21 -19.82
N LEU A 537 -3.09 43.06 -19.73
CA LEU A 537 -2.21 44.21 -19.53
C LEU A 537 -2.24 45.19 -20.73
N PHE A 538 -2.23 44.66 -21.93
CA PHE A 538 -2.33 45.47 -23.15
C PHE A 538 -3.68 46.17 -23.26
N ALA A 539 -4.77 45.50 -22.92
CA ALA A 539 -6.09 46.10 -22.85
C ALA A 539 -6.18 47.22 -21.80
N GLY A 540 -5.54 47.07 -20.64
CA GLY A 540 -5.41 48.12 -19.64
C GLY A 540 -4.58 49.31 -20.16
N PHE A 541 -3.50 49.05 -20.85
CA PHE A 541 -2.68 50.09 -21.55
C PHE A 541 -3.53 50.79 -22.59
N LEU A 542 -4.21 50.08 -23.50
CA LEU A 542 -5.09 50.64 -24.52
C LEU A 542 -6.17 51.54 -23.92
N TRP A 543 -6.79 51.11 -22.82
CA TRP A 543 -7.71 51.92 -22.08
C TRP A 543 -7.11 53.22 -21.56
N SER A 544 -5.86 53.23 -21.15
CA SER A 544 -5.19 54.44 -20.64
C SER A 544 -4.90 55.46 -21.76
N VAL A 545 -4.71 55.02 -23.00
CA VAL A 545 -4.42 55.86 -24.17
C VAL A 545 -5.69 56.41 -24.84
N LEU A 546 -6.88 55.84 -24.57
CA LEU A 546 -8.13 56.26 -25.14
C LEU A 546 -8.46 57.72 -24.79
N PRO A 547 -8.99 58.53 -25.76
CA PRO A 547 -9.36 59.94 -25.55
C PRO A 547 -10.42 60.06 -24.42
N GLN A 548 -10.32 61.15 -23.68
CA GLN A 548 -11.21 61.44 -22.55
C GLN A 548 -12.71 61.38 -22.88
N PRO A 549 -13.18 61.83 -24.06
CA PRO A 549 -14.63 61.72 -24.38
C PRO A 549 -15.15 60.29 -24.44
N VAL A 550 -14.31 59.33 -24.91
CA VAL A 550 -14.68 57.92 -24.98
C VAL A 550 -14.70 57.30 -23.57
N ARG A 551 -13.70 57.62 -22.74
CA ARG A 551 -13.61 57.11 -21.37
C ARG A 551 -14.75 57.64 -20.46
N ARG A 552 -15.25 58.83 -20.71
CA ARG A 552 -16.36 59.43 -19.97
C ARG A 552 -17.72 58.76 -20.24
N GLN A 553 -17.87 58.02 -21.35
CA GLN A 553 -19.10 57.30 -21.68
C GLN A 553 -19.25 56.03 -20.80
N VAL A 554 -18.16 55.53 -20.27
CA VAL A 554 -18.18 54.37 -19.39
C VAL A 554 -18.18 54.80 -17.91
N LYS A 555 -19.15 54.27 -17.15
CA LYS A 555 -19.19 54.54 -15.71
C LYS A 555 -17.91 54.07 -15.05
N PRO A 556 -17.21 54.91 -14.25
CA PRO A 556 -16.00 54.47 -13.57
C PRO A 556 -16.27 53.23 -12.73
N GLY A 557 -15.40 52.20 -12.88
CA GLY A 557 -15.55 50.88 -12.25
C GLY A 557 -16.24 49.81 -13.13
N MET A 558 -16.73 50.20 -14.34
CA MET A 558 -17.24 49.27 -15.35
C MET A 558 -16.31 49.05 -16.54
N GLU A 559 -15.10 49.54 -16.45
CA GLU A 559 -14.09 49.44 -17.51
C GLU A 559 -13.81 47.98 -17.92
N PHE A 560 -13.86 47.07 -16.96
CA PHE A 560 -13.65 45.63 -17.20
C PHE A 560 -14.70 45.03 -18.14
N LEU A 561 -15.97 45.51 -18.10
CA LEU A 561 -17.02 45.02 -19.00
C LEU A 561 -16.74 45.35 -20.47
N TRP A 562 -16.07 46.48 -20.73
CA TRP A 562 -15.64 46.85 -22.08
C TRP A 562 -14.41 46.07 -22.54
N LEU A 563 -13.59 45.60 -21.61
CA LEU A 563 -12.45 44.75 -21.92
C LEU A 563 -12.81 43.28 -22.16
N LEU A 564 -13.96 42.81 -21.62
CA LEU A 564 -14.40 41.41 -21.77
C LEU A 564 -14.52 40.94 -23.23
N PRO A 565 -15.14 41.70 -24.20
CA PRO A 565 -15.20 41.28 -25.59
C PRO A 565 -13.83 41.14 -26.23
N PHE A 566 -12.89 42.04 -25.91
CA PHE A 566 -11.50 41.95 -26.38
C PHE A 566 -10.79 40.72 -25.81
N LEU A 567 -10.91 40.45 -24.52
CA LEU A 567 -10.32 39.26 -23.88
C LEU A 567 -10.95 37.98 -24.41
N ALA A 568 -12.27 37.97 -24.65
CA ALA A 568 -12.94 36.83 -25.27
C ALA A 568 -12.43 36.53 -26.68
N LEU A 569 -12.20 37.62 -27.47
CA LEU A 569 -11.61 37.48 -28.80
C LEU A 569 -10.17 36.92 -28.72
N CYS A 570 -9.34 37.43 -27.80
CA CYS A 570 -8.00 36.91 -27.57
C CYS A 570 -8.02 35.43 -27.13
N ALA A 571 -8.95 35.05 -26.25
CA ALA A 571 -9.14 33.67 -25.82
C ALA A 571 -9.53 32.76 -27.01
N PHE A 572 -10.43 33.24 -27.86
CA PHE A 572 -10.85 32.51 -29.07
C PHE A 572 -9.67 32.28 -30.03
N PHE A 573 -8.87 33.31 -30.30
CA PHE A 573 -7.70 33.18 -31.14
C PHE A 573 -6.63 32.28 -30.50
N ALA A 574 -6.37 32.41 -29.21
CA ALA A 574 -5.46 31.56 -28.49
C ALA A 574 -5.89 30.07 -28.56
N TRP A 575 -7.19 29.82 -28.42
CA TRP A 575 -7.73 28.47 -28.55
C TRP A 575 -7.57 27.90 -29.96
N LYS A 576 -7.78 28.72 -30.98
CA LYS A 576 -7.61 28.33 -32.39
C LYS A 576 -6.17 28.20 -32.83
N SER A 577 -5.23 28.92 -32.20
CA SER A 577 -3.80 28.84 -32.52
C SER A 577 -3.14 27.56 -31.97
N GLY A 578 -3.71 26.89 -30.98
CA GLY A 578 -3.14 25.70 -30.35
C GLY A 578 -2.71 24.62 -31.34
N PRO A 579 -3.56 24.13 -32.25
CA PRO A 579 -3.17 23.11 -33.25
C PRO A 579 -2.03 23.55 -34.16
N ALA A 580 -1.94 24.83 -34.50
CA ALA A 580 -0.83 25.36 -35.31
C ALA A 580 0.49 25.38 -34.54
N VAL A 581 0.45 25.73 -33.25
CA VAL A 581 1.60 25.67 -32.35
C VAL A 581 2.02 24.23 -32.13
N GLU A 582 1.06 23.31 -31.97
CA GLU A 582 1.31 21.89 -31.82
C GLU A 582 2.01 21.31 -33.06
N ALA A 583 1.52 21.64 -34.23
CA ALA A 583 2.14 21.25 -35.51
C ALA A 583 3.54 21.83 -35.71
N ALA A 584 3.80 23.04 -35.21
CA ALA A 584 5.11 23.69 -35.35
C ALA A 584 6.19 23.15 -34.40
N PHE A 585 5.82 22.80 -33.14
CA PHE A 585 6.77 22.51 -32.08
C PHE A 585 6.72 21.08 -31.55
N PHE A 586 5.62 20.34 -31.73
CA PHE A 586 5.38 19.03 -31.10
C PHE A 586 5.08 17.93 -32.12
N THR A 587 5.79 17.95 -33.28
CA THR A 587 5.66 16.89 -34.28
C THR A 587 6.65 15.77 -33.99
N VAL A 588 6.13 14.54 -33.94
CA VAL A 588 6.89 13.30 -33.71
C VAL A 588 6.45 12.20 -34.66
N LYS A 589 7.25 11.15 -34.79
CA LYS A 589 6.85 9.95 -35.53
C LYS A 589 5.97 9.09 -34.64
N ASP A 590 4.79 8.77 -35.13
CA ASP A 590 3.91 7.84 -34.46
C ASP A 590 4.54 6.45 -34.34
N SER A 591 4.56 5.89 -33.15
CA SER A 591 5.17 4.59 -32.87
C SER A 591 4.52 3.42 -33.62
N ALA A 592 3.23 3.56 -34.01
CA ALA A 592 2.47 2.52 -34.68
C ALA A 592 2.52 2.63 -36.21
N SER A 593 2.35 3.85 -36.76
CA SER A 593 2.27 4.08 -38.22
C SER A 593 3.56 4.54 -38.85
N GLY A 594 4.53 5.06 -38.06
CA GLY A 594 5.79 5.66 -38.56
C GLY A 594 5.62 7.01 -39.24
N LEU A 595 4.36 7.52 -39.34
CA LEU A 595 4.07 8.82 -39.98
C LEU A 595 4.28 9.98 -38.99
N PRO A 596 4.64 11.17 -39.46
CA PRO A 596 4.73 12.34 -38.58
C PRO A 596 3.33 12.78 -38.16
N ILE A 597 3.13 12.86 -36.88
CA ILE A 597 1.91 13.38 -36.24
C ILE A 597 2.24 14.55 -35.32
N ALA A 598 1.35 15.52 -35.26
CA ALA A 598 1.41 16.63 -34.32
C ALA A 598 0.55 16.25 -33.09
N ASP A 599 1.18 15.73 -32.08
CA ASP A 599 0.54 15.34 -30.81
C ASP A 599 1.50 15.57 -29.65
N PHE A 600 1.16 16.52 -28.77
CA PHE A 600 1.96 16.84 -27.59
C PHE A 600 2.14 15.66 -26.65
N ARG A 601 1.13 14.79 -26.50
CA ARG A 601 1.16 13.64 -25.58
C ARG A 601 2.21 12.63 -26.01
N GLU A 602 2.22 12.30 -27.31
CA GLU A 602 3.22 11.38 -27.89
C GLU A 602 4.61 12.00 -27.88
N TRP A 603 4.70 13.31 -28.19
CA TRP A 603 5.95 14.05 -28.10
C TRP A 603 6.51 14.03 -26.67
N TRP A 604 5.66 14.26 -25.66
CA TRP A 604 6.06 14.22 -24.27
C TRP A 604 6.60 12.84 -23.88
N ARG A 605 5.87 11.78 -24.25
CA ARG A 605 6.27 10.40 -23.98
C ARG A 605 7.59 10.03 -24.61
N GLN A 606 7.80 10.37 -25.89
CA GLN A 606 9.03 10.06 -26.62
C GLN A 606 10.23 10.88 -26.15
N THR A 607 10.02 12.15 -25.79
CA THR A 607 11.11 13.07 -25.41
C THR A 607 11.53 12.88 -23.95
N THR A 608 10.57 12.71 -23.05
CA THR A 608 10.85 12.63 -21.60
C THR A 608 10.88 11.19 -21.07
N GLY A 609 10.35 10.22 -21.82
CA GLY A 609 10.13 8.85 -21.34
C GLY A 609 9.04 8.72 -20.28
N ALA A 610 8.37 9.83 -19.92
CA ALA A 610 7.38 9.86 -18.85
C ALA A 610 5.97 9.57 -19.38
N THR A 611 5.13 9.00 -18.52
CA THR A 611 3.72 8.71 -18.85
C THR A 611 2.90 9.99 -19.03
N TYR A 612 1.88 9.93 -19.86
CA TYR A 612 0.86 10.96 -19.97
C TYR A 612 -0.53 10.35 -19.75
N ASP A 613 -1.21 10.80 -18.71
CA ASP A 613 -2.57 10.39 -18.36
C ASP A 613 -3.56 11.53 -18.66
N SER A 614 -4.70 11.23 -19.26
CA SER A 614 -5.75 12.24 -19.49
C SER A 614 -6.33 12.80 -18.18
N ARG A 615 -6.39 11.98 -17.12
CA ARG A 615 -6.79 12.36 -15.75
C ARG A 615 -5.56 12.61 -14.89
N ASN A 616 -4.82 13.65 -15.24
CA ASN A 616 -3.54 13.97 -14.64
C ASN A 616 -3.62 14.96 -13.48
N SER A 617 -2.50 15.09 -12.76
CA SER A 617 -2.39 15.94 -11.58
C SER A 617 -2.57 17.43 -11.86
N LEU A 618 -2.23 17.90 -13.07
CA LEU A 618 -2.39 19.31 -13.46
C LEU A 618 -3.86 19.69 -13.59
N VAL A 619 -4.65 18.90 -14.34
CA VAL A 619 -6.09 19.15 -14.55
C VAL A 619 -6.85 19.05 -13.23
N VAL A 620 -6.53 18.00 -12.44
CA VAL A 620 -7.18 17.82 -11.14
C VAL A 620 -6.79 18.93 -10.17
N GLY A 621 -5.52 19.34 -10.15
CA GLY A 621 -5.04 20.46 -9.35
C GLY A 621 -5.74 21.78 -9.70
N PHE A 622 -6.00 22.04 -10.98
CA PHE A 622 -6.78 23.20 -11.41
C PHE A 622 -8.19 23.20 -10.80
N VAL A 623 -8.89 22.08 -10.88
CA VAL A 623 -10.26 21.96 -10.32
C VAL A 623 -10.27 22.03 -8.81
N MET A 624 -9.31 21.38 -8.14
CA MET A 624 -9.11 21.52 -6.69
C MET A 624 -8.84 22.98 -6.32
N GLY A 625 -8.00 23.67 -7.11
CA GLY A 625 -7.72 25.09 -6.95
C GLY A 625 -8.99 25.93 -7.02
N PHE A 626 -9.87 25.65 -8.00
CA PHE A 626 -11.15 26.33 -8.14
C PHE A 626 -12.03 26.20 -6.89
N ALA A 627 -12.04 25.05 -6.23
CA ALA A 627 -12.76 24.84 -4.97
C ALA A 627 -12.11 25.58 -3.76
N VAL A 628 -10.81 25.89 -3.83
CA VAL A 628 -10.05 26.56 -2.76
C VAL A 628 -10.11 28.09 -2.91
N ILE A 629 -10.20 28.61 -4.13
CA ILE A 629 -10.23 30.06 -4.44
C ILE A 629 -11.19 30.83 -3.55
N PRO A 630 -12.47 30.46 -3.38
CA PRO A 630 -13.43 31.26 -2.62
C PRO A 630 -13.03 31.47 -1.16
N ILE A 631 -12.46 30.45 -0.54
CA ILE A 631 -12.05 30.46 0.88
C ILE A 631 -10.87 31.41 1.08
N VAL A 632 -9.82 31.26 0.26
CA VAL A 632 -8.65 32.12 0.30
C VAL A 632 -9.03 33.57 -0.01
N PHE A 633 -9.88 33.77 -1.04
CA PHE A 633 -10.38 35.07 -1.45
C PHE A 633 -11.11 35.77 -0.29
N THR A 634 -12.11 35.11 0.32
CA THR A 634 -12.95 35.74 1.34
C THR A 634 -12.13 36.19 2.54
N ILE A 635 -11.23 35.34 3.03
CA ILE A 635 -10.39 35.67 4.21
C ILE A 635 -9.37 36.75 3.87
N ALA A 636 -8.75 36.69 2.69
CA ALA A 636 -7.80 37.71 2.26
C ALA A 636 -8.49 39.07 2.01
N GLU A 637 -9.68 39.05 1.39
CA GLU A 637 -10.48 40.24 1.12
C GLU A 637 -10.93 40.91 2.43
N ASP A 638 -11.41 40.11 3.39
CA ASP A 638 -11.76 40.65 4.73
C ASP A 638 -10.54 41.27 5.42
N ALA A 639 -9.37 40.62 5.38
CA ALA A 639 -8.14 41.17 5.96
C ALA A 639 -7.69 42.48 5.31
N LEU A 640 -7.74 42.55 3.99
CA LEU A 640 -7.38 43.73 3.21
C LEU A 640 -8.37 44.91 3.46
N SER A 641 -9.64 44.59 3.63
CA SER A 641 -10.71 45.58 3.85
C SER A 641 -10.73 46.15 5.26
N ASN A 642 -10.22 45.39 6.23
CA ASN A 642 -10.13 45.82 7.64
C ASN A 642 -8.89 46.72 7.94
N VAL A 643 -8.08 47.03 6.91
CA VAL A 643 -6.98 47.98 7.10
C VAL A 643 -7.55 49.39 7.39
N PRO A 644 -7.10 50.08 8.44
CA PRO A 644 -7.63 51.38 8.83
C PRO A 644 -7.55 52.42 7.69
N ASN A 645 -8.66 53.07 7.39
CA ASN A 645 -8.73 54.10 6.35
C ASN A 645 -7.78 55.28 6.58
N SER A 646 -7.42 55.55 7.82
CA SER A 646 -6.44 56.61 8.19
C SER A 646 -5.05 56.33 7.57
N LEU A 647 -4.61 55.08 7.53
CA LEU A 647 -3.34 54.68 6.91
C LEU A 647 -3.39 54.85 5.38
N VAL A 648 -4.48 54.44 4.79
CA VAL A 648 -4.70 54.55 3.34
C VAL A 648 -4.77 56.01 2.90
N SER A 649 -5.57 56.84 3.61
CA SER A 649 -5.71 58.27 3.36
C SER A 649 -4.41 59.04 3.60
N GLY A 650 -3.64 58.69 4.67
CA GLY A 650 -2.34 59.28 4.93
C GLY A 650 -1.32 59.04 3.81
N SER A 651 -1.26 57.81 3.29
CA SER A 651 -0.40 57.46 2.15
C SER A 651 -0.78 58.25 0.90
N LEU A 652 -2.07 58.33 0.57
CA LEU A 652 -2.56 59.08 -0.59
C LEU A 652 -2.30 60.58 -0.46
N ALA A 653 -2.44 61.16 0.77
CA ALA A 653 -2.16 62.58 1.07
C ALA A 653 -0.68 62.95 0.89
N LEU A 654 0.23 61.99 1.08
CA LEU A 654 1.66 62.16 0.81
C LEU A 654 2.00 62.00 -0.69
N GLY A 655 1.01 61.85 -1.58
CA GLY A 655 1.18 61.77 -3.02
C GLY A 655 1.43 60.38 -3.59
N ALA A 656 1.28 59.32 -2.79
CA ALA A 656 1.39 57.95 -3.29
C ALA A 656 0.20 57.63 -4.21
N SER A 657 0.48 56.88 -5.28
CA SER A 657 -0.60 56.30 -6.13
C SER A 657 -1.36 55.21 -5.37
N ARG A 658 -2.59 54.90 -5.80
CA ARG A 658 -3.38 53.77 -5.21
C ARG A 658 -2.60 52.46 -5.21
N TRP A 659 -1.88 52.18 -6.30
CA TRP A 659 -1.07 50.98 -6.39
C TRP A 659 0.09 50.94 -5.40
N GLN A 660 0.80 52.05 -5.25
CA GLN A 660 1.86 52.18 -4.24
C GLN A 660 1.33 52.01 -2.83
N THR A 661 0.18 52.64 -2.52
CA THR A 661 -0.51 52.50 -1.22
C THR A 661 -0.88 51.04 -0.94
N VAL A 662 -1.39 50.29 -1.94
CA VAL A 662 -1.71 48.89 -1.75
C VAL A 662 -0.48 48.06 -1.40
N TRP A 663 0.59 48.17 -2.16
CA TRP A 663 1.79 47.35 -1.93
C TRP A 663 2.61 47.75 -0.74
N SER A 664 2.68 49.04 -0.40
CA SER A 664 3.54 49.57 0.66
C SER A 664 2.84 49.71 2.01
N VAL A 665 1.49 49.77 2.03
CA VAL A 665 0.73 50.00 3.26
C VAL A 665 -0.30 48.89 3.49
N VAL A 666 -1.20 48.65 2.54
CA VAL A 666 -2.35 47.75 2.74
C VAL A 666 -1.93 46.27 2.85
N VAL A 667 -1.15 45.78 1.90
CA VAL A 667 -0.72 44.36 1.88
C VAL A 667 0.16 44.04 3.10
N PRO A 668 1.18 44.82 3.47
CA PRO A 668 1.96 44.56 4.68
C PRO A 668 1.13 44.58 5.96
N THR A 669 0.17 45.49 6.08
CA THR A 669 -0.72 45.56 7.25
C THR A 669 -1.67 44.38 7.34
N ALA A 670 -2.16 43.88 6.19
CA ALA A 670 -3.08 42.75 6.09
C ALA A 670 -2.37 41.37 6.04
N ILE A 671 -1.03 41.31 6.03
CA ILE A 671 -0.26 40.10 5.74
C ILE A 671 -0.62 38.93 6.66
N SER A 672 -0.88 39.17 7.94
CA SER A 672 -1.26 38.10 8.89
C SER A 672 -2.59 37.45 8.54
N GLY A 673 -3.56 38.25 8.05
CA GLY A 673 -4.84 37.74 7.59
C GLY A 673 -4.75 37.01 6.22
N ILE A 674 -3.97 37.56 5.30
CA ILE A 674 -3.69 36.92 4.00
C ILE A 674 -3.07 35.53 4.22
N VAL A 675 -2.03 35.44 5.06
CA VAL A 675 -1.39 34.17 5.39
C VAL A 675 -2.37 33.20 6.06
N SER A 676 -3.25 33.70 6.93
CA SER A 676 -4.32 32.87 7.52
C SER A 676 -5.23 32.28 6.45
N GLY A 677 -5.67 33.08 5.47
CA GLY A 677 -6.49 32.61 4.34
C GLY A 677 -5.79 31.54 3.50
N VAL A 678 -4.50 31.77 3.19
CA VAL A 678 -3.67 30.79 2.46
C VAL A 678 -3.57 29.46 3.20
N MET A 679 -3.35 29.51 4.52
CA MET A 679 -3.20 28.31 5.34
C MET A 679 -4.50 27.52 5.51
N ILE A 680 -5.64 28.19 5.62
CA ILE A 680 -6.95 27.52 5.64
C ILE A 680 -7.22 26.86 4.28
N GLY A 681 -6.91 27.55 3.18
CA GLY A 681 -6.99 26.99 1.83
C GLY A 681 -6.08 25.77 1.65
N PHE A 682 -4.87 25.82 2.19
CA PHE A 682 -3.93 24.69 2.20
C PHE A 682 -4.48 23.48 2.95
N GLY A 683 -5.01 23.70 4.17
CA GLY A 683 -5.62 22.63 4.96
C GLY A 683 -6.80 21.95 4.24
N ARG A 684 -7.62 22.75 3.54
CA ARG A 684 -8.71 22.21 2.70
C ARG A 684 -8.18 21.38 1.52
N ALA A 685 -7.16 21.86 0.81
CA ALA A 685 -6.58 21.16 -0.33
C ALA A 685 -5.98 19.79 0.04
N ILE A 686 -5.32 19.68 1.21
CA ILE A 686 -4.80 18.40 1.72
C ILE A 686 -5.91 17.39 2.00
N GLY A 687 -7.03 17.87 2.56
CA GLY A 687 -8.16 17.03 2.92
C GLY A 687 -9.12 16.74 1.76
N GLU A 688 -8.87 17.30 0.56
CA GLU A 688 -9.80 17.12 -0.57
C GLU A 688 -9.85 15.67 -1.01
N THR A 689 -11.05 15.11 -0.98
CA THR A 689 -11.29 13.69 -1.20
C THR A 689 -12.03 13.46 -2.51
N MET A 690 -13.20 14.07 -2.68
CA MET A 690 -14.15 13.69 -3.73
C MET A 690 -13.72 14.18 -5.11
N ILE A 691 -13.10 15.35 -5.21
CA ILE A 691 -12.54 15.82 -6.49
C ILE A 691 -11.45 14.86 -6.96
N VAL A 692 -10.56 14.43 -6.04
CA VAL A 692 -9.49 13.49 -6.36
C VAL A 692 -10.06 12.14 -6.78
N VAL A 693 -10.98 11.56 -6.00
CA VAL A 693 -11.60 10.24 -6.30
C VAL A 693 -12.24 10.23 -7.70
N MET A 694 -12.95 11.30 -8.07
CA MET A 694 -13.72 11.34 -9.30
C MET A 694 -12.89 11.77 -10.53
N ALA A 695 -11.88 12.61 -10.33
CA ALA A 695 -11.18 13.27 -11.42
C ALA A 695 -9.81 12.66 -11.73
N THR A 696 -9.16 11.91 -10.80
CA THR A 696 -7.89 11.25 -11.06
C THR A 696 -8.06 9.82 -11.56
N GLY A 697 -6.98 9.24 -12.12
CA GLY A 697 -6.91 7.81 -12.42
C GLY A 697 -6.73 6.91 -11.18
N ASN A 698 -6.67 7.47 -9.97
CA ASN A 698 -6.45 6.78 -8.69
C ASN A 698 -5.22 5.84 -8.67
N THR A 699 -4.17 6.20 -9.39
CA THR A 699 -2.91 5.45 -9.43
C THR A 699 -1.95 5.94 -8.34
N ALA A 700 -1.48 5.02 -7.50
CA ALA A 700 -0.54 5.31 -6.42
C ALA A 700 0.91 5.29 -6.95
N VAL A 701 1.29 6.31 -7.74
CA VAL A 701 2.62 6.42 -8.37
C VAL A 701 3.43 7.57 -7.76
N MET A 702 4.74 7.43 -7.77
CA MET A 702 5.69 8.45 -7.27
C MET A 702 6.41 9.13 -8.45
N GLU A 703 5.66 9.80 -9.29
CA GLU A 703 6.20 10.56 -10.42
C GLU A 703 5.98 12.05 -10.22
N SER A 704 7.06 12.85 -10.39
CA SER A 704 6.96 14.32 -10.34
C SER A 704 6.36 14.92 -11.61
N ASN A 705 6.15 14.13 -12.63
CA ASN A 705 5.51 14.52 -13.87
C ASN A 705 4.11 15.13 -13.63
N PRO A 706 3.80 16.36 -14.10
CA PRO A 706 2.48 16.98 -13.94
C PRO A 706 1.36 16.24 -14.67
N PHE A 707 1.71 15.49 -15.71
CA PHE A 707 0.77 14.74 -16.56
C PHE A 707 0.56 13.29 -16.12
N SER A 708 1.17 12.82 -15.03
CA SER A 708 0.84 11.54 -14.43
C SER A 708 -0.32 11.67 -13.45
N GLY A 709 -1.04 10.56 -13.26
CA GLY A 709 -2.07 10.42 -12.24
C GLY A 709 -1.49 10.55 -10.83
N MET A 710 -2.37 10.54 -9.84
CA MET A 710 -2.01 10.51 -8.42
C MET A 710 -3.10 9.84 -7.60
N ARG A 711 -2.76 9.41 -6.40
CA ARG A 711 -3.70 8.93 -5.39
C ARG A 711 -3.37 9.57 -4.05
N THR A 712 -4.34 10.22 -3.41
CA THR A 712 -4.14 10.87 -2.11
C THR A 712 -4.52 9.93 -0.96
N LEU A 713 -4.04 10.21 0.25
CA LEU A 713 -4.42 9.48 1.47
C LEU A 713 -5.94 9.51 1.67
N SER A 714 -6.57 10.66 1.56
CA SER A 714 -8.02 10.83 1.73
C SER A 714 -8.83 10.07 0.68
N ALA A 715 -8.42 10.14 -0.59
CA ALA A 715 -9.06 9.41 -1.68
C ALA A 715 -8.90 7.89 -1.53
N ASN A 716 -7.73 7.43 -1.10
CA ASN A 716 -7.47 6.01 -0.85
C ASN A 716 -8.40 5.45 0.22
N ILE A 717 -8.54 6.15 1.35
CA ILE A 717 -9.43 5.74 2.44
C ILE A 717 -10.89 5.70 1.96
N ALA A 718 -11.35 6.72 1.22
CA ALA A 718 -12.72 6.79 0.75
C ALA A 718 -13.09 5.66 -0.23
N VAL A 719 -12.14 5.25 -1.07
CA VAL A 719 -12.36 4.19 -2.08
C VAL A 719 -12.27 2.79 -1.46
N GLU A 720 -11.27 2.53 -0.62
CA GLU A 720 -10.97 1.17 -0.19
C GLU A 720 -11.59 0.78 1.15
N LEU A 721 -11.92 1.75 2.04
CA LEU A 721 -12.47 1.43 3.37
C LEU A 721 -13.81 0.66 3.32
N PRO A 722 -14.75 0.95 2.40
CA PRO A 722 -16.00 0.18 2.30
C PRO A 722 -15.80 -1.30 1.91
N GLU A 723 -14.71 -1.62 1.22
CA GLU A 723 -14.39 -2.98 0.75
C GLU A 723 -13.45 -3.73 1.71
N ALA A 724 -12.84 -3.02 2.66
CA ALA A 724 -11.87 -3.60 3.59
C ALA A 724 -12.56 -4.37 4.71
N ALA A 725 -12.26 -5.66 4.84
CA ALA A 725 -12.79 -6.49 5.93
C ALA A 725 -12.29 -5.99 7.29
N SER A 726 -13.21 -5.78 8.23
CA SER A 726 -12.90 -5.27 9.57
C SER A 726 -11.88 -6.15 10.29
N GLY A 727 -10.87 -5.52 10.89
CA GLY A 727 -9.82 -6.20 11.65
C GLY A 727 -8.67 -6.77 10.84
N HIS A 728 -8.77 -6.86 9.50
CA HIS A 728 -7.68 -7.29 8.62
C HIS A 728 -6.60 -6.21 8.44
N THR A 729 -5.43 -6.59 7.96
CA THR A 729 -4.29 -5.68 7.74
C THR A 729 -4.65 -4.52 6.81
N HIS A 730 -5.37 -4.77 5.73
CA HIS A 730 -5.86 -3.74 4.81
C HIS A 730 -6.68 -2.66 5.54
N TYR A 731 -7.69 -3.07 6.30
CA TYR A 731 -8.53 -2.17 7.12
C TYR A 731 -7.68 -1.30 8.05
N ARG A 732 -6.77 -1.93 8.81
CA ARG A 732 -5.90 -1.22 9.76
C ARG A 732 -4.87 -0.32 9.08
N ALA A 733 -4.37 -0.69 7.90
CA ALA A 733 -3.47 0.14 7.10
C ALA A 733 -4.16 1.43 6.61
N LEU A 734 -5.46 1.37 6.28
CA LEU A 734 -6.26 2.56 5.96
C LEU A 734 -6.41 3.48 7.18
N PHE A 735 -6.60 2.92 8.39
CA PHE A 735 -6.60 3.70 9.63
C PHE A 735 -5.22 4.31 9.94
N LEU A 736 -4.13 3.60 9.63
CA LEU A 736 -2.78 4.18 9.70
C LEU A 736 -2.65 5.37 8.73
N GLY A 737 -3.17 5.25 7.50
CA GLY A 737 -3.27 6.36 6.55
C GLY A 737 -4.07 7.54 7.10
N ALA A 738 -5.21 7.29 7.76
CA ALA A 738 -6.01 8.32 8.41
C ALA A 738 -5.26 8.99 9.58
N CYS A 739 -4.56 8.22 10.40
CA CYS A 739 -3.71 8.75 11.47
C CYS A 739 -2.59 9.64 10.91
N CYS A 740 -1.95 9.23 9.82
CA CYS A 740 -0.93 10.00 9.13
C CYS A 740 -1.49 11.30 8.53
N LEU A 741 -2.67 11.26 7.92
CA LEU A 741 -3.35 12.44 7.39
C LEU A 741 -3.71 13.42 8.51
N PHE A 742 -4.23 12.91 9.64
CA PHE A 742 -4.53 13.71 10.82
C PHE A 742 -3.26 14.40 11.36
N LEU A 743 -2.17 13.66 11.50
CA LEU A 743 -0.89 14.20 11.97
C LEU A 743 -0.34 15.26 11.01
N LEU A 744 -0.40 15.01 9.70
CA LEU A 744 0.03 15.95 8.66
C LEU A 744 -0.75 17.26 8.77
N THR A 745 -2.08 17.19 8.84
CA THR A 745 -2.93 18.38 8.95
C THR A 745 -2.72 19.10 10.27
N PHE A 746 -2.54 18.38 11.37
CA PHE A 746 -2.25 18.96 12.68
C PHE A 746 -0.91 19.73 12.69
N VAL A 747 0.16 19.15 12.15
CA VAL A 747 1.48 19.79 12.05
C VAL A 747 1.40 21.06 11.21
N ILE A 748 0.75 20.99 10.04
CA ILE A 748 0.62 22.12 9.14
C ILE A 748 -0.20 23.25 9.77
N ASN A 749 -1.33 22.94 10.40
CA ASN A 749 -2.16 23.93 11.08
C ASN A 749 -1.43 24.56 12.25
N THR A 750 -0.63 23.80 13.00
CA THR A 750 0.20 24.34 14.09
C THR A 750 1.28 25.27 13.57
N LEU A 751 1.99 24.88 12.48
CA LEU A 751 2.97 25.75 11.83
C LEU A 751 2.33 27.04 11.31
N ALA A 752 1.16 26.92 10.70
CA ALA A 752 0.37 28.05 10.22
C ALA A 752 0.03 29.02 11.34
N GLU A 753 -0.44 28.52 12.50
CA GLU A 753 -0.79 29.36 13.65
C GLU A 753 0.42 30.03 14.24
N VAL A 754 1.55 29.33 14.38
CA VAL A 754 2.82 29.93 14.87
C VAL A 754 3.29 31.04 13.91
N LEU A 755 3.22 30.80 12.59
CA LEU A 755 3.59 31.80 11.58
C LEU A 755 2.67 33.02 11.65
N ARG A 756 1.35 32.81 11.76
CA ARG A 756 0.35 33.88 11.91
C ARG A 756 0.62 34.74 13.14
N GLN A 757 0.91 34.10 14.27
CA GLN A 757 1.21 34.84 15.51
C GLN A 757 2.47 35.68 15.38
N ARG A 758 3.57 35.11 14.82
CA ARG A 758 4.82 35.87 14.59
C ARG A 758 4.62 37.06 13.64
N LEU A 759 3.86 36.87 12.56
CA LEU A 759 3.55 37.95 11.62
C LEU A 759 2.69 39.02 12.28
N ARG A 760 1.69 38.64 13.07
CA ARG A 760 0.84 39.59 13.84
C ARG A 760 1.66 40.41 14.81
N GLU A 761 2.61 39.81 15.53
CA GLU A 761 3.49 40.54 16.46
C GLU A 761 4.41 41.51 15.73
N ARG A 762 4.96 41.11 14.57
CA ARG A 762 5.87 41.94 13.78
C ARG A 762 5.19 43.14 13.12
N TYR A 763 3.93 43.00 12.74
CA TYR A 763 3.13 44.02 12.04
C TYR A 763 2.01 44.59 12.92
N LYS A 764 2.12 44.54 14.25
CA LYS A 764 1.22 45.25 15.14
C LYS A 764 1.38 46.74 14.84
N VAL A 765 0.35 47.33 14.23
CA VAL A 765 0.17 48.77 14.19
C VAL A 765 -0.36 49.16 15.57
N VAL A 766 0.38 49.98 16.29
CA VAL A 766 0.03 50.51 17.62
C VAL A 766 -1.25 51.33 17.53
#